data_3aced7987ac724b1aaaa9fdf18033429
#
_entry.id   3aced7987ac724b1aaaa9fdf18033429
#
_cell.length_a   1.000
_cell.length_b   1.000
_cell.length_c   1.000
_cell.angle_alpha   90.00
_cell.angle_beta   90.00
_cell.angle_gamma   90.00
#
_symmetry.space_group_name_H-M   'P 1'
#
loop_
_entity.id
_entity.type
_entity.pdbx_description
1 polymer ?
#
loop_
_entity_poly.entity_id
_entity_poly.type
_entity_poly.pdbx_seq_one_letter_code
_entity_poly.pdbx_strand_id
1 'polypeptide(L)'
;MFNLLPLKAFYSSNENVSEIFFQPVLREAISYKRMSGYFSANVLANYGNSLVEFAKNNGRVQLIISHEVSLDDFNEMKRGYELRNSIQKELLNLLDIPQEDDVLDGISNLAYWIALGTLNIKIAFKQKGILHSKYGIFEDSVGNIIVFTGSNNETNAGFNVNYEDFSIACSWLADSNGFYTAGIRDTVEKFDKIWSNRLPELDVREIPEIVKEEILKYNRGYFTMRNNKLRDYDLTLIYKDNQIQLLFNIDEETVESFFYSGLYKIRLKKFVREILPNKQGLIFKYAGVTDYNMISVPLEKLCQQLHLKLKIDDSISEFLRNKNLHIQERIKVGLNIKAQSSTVRDYFEKFKNIVNQEFTRILRDKQMWDAFFMHSMKRSANFSVPGSGKTSSALAVFAYLKKNDNYQNIIVIGPKNSFESWKIEFEACFGDKLALKCFDCHDQNIGNVNEKRTCLKYEHLKYNLFLFNYESLAAYIPEIDKILRQNKTLLVYDEVHRVKRIGGEWARSACDVAKNSTYTIVMTGTPIPNSYEDIYNFLNILFPDDYRSFFGFNHWSLANPSENTKLEINDRLKPFYCRTSKYDLGVPAPNEDKEIISLATPLENQIFTILRKAYRENPLALLIRILQLESNPKMLAQAIDTPDNIALFSRVFDIDEKNIEKMDFKDFSRDMDSLLVQIGDFSSKRNQCVKLIQELVSSNKNVIVWCIFKQSMDDIFKAVLDLGIPADIINGAVLQEDRVKIINEFKQGKIKVLITNPHTLAESVSLHSVCHDAIYFEYSFNLVHLLQSKDRIHRLGLPETQYTQYWYLKNRYDIEGDSYSLDQKIYQRLKDKEQIMLEAIDQQSIESVTTSQEDLNLILGDLIGTDN
;
A
#
# COMPACT_ATOMS: atom_id res chain seq x y z
N MET A 1 6.13 5.40 -37.13
CA MET A 1 5.38 5.84 -38.37
C MET A 1 5.88 5.02 -39.53
N PHE A 2 4.98 4.48 -40.37
CA PHE A 2 5.31 3.58 -41.48
C PHE A 2 6.22 4.18 -42.55
N ASN A 3 6.08 5.46 -42.80
CA ASN A 3 6.91 6.16 -43.80
C ASN A 3 8.40 6.28 -43.46
N LEU A 4 8.79 5.91 -42.22
CA LEU A 4 10.18 5.86 -41.73
C LEU A 4 10.78 4.45 -41.80
N LEU A 5 9.98 3.44 -42.10
CA LEU A 5 10.43 2.06 -42.18
C LEU A 5 11.13 1.76 -43.51
N PRO A 6 12.19 0.94 -43.55
CA PRO A 6 12.90 0.56 -44.76
C PRO A 6 12.14 -0.54 -45.53
N LEU A 7 10.97 -0.21 -46.08
CA LEU A 7 10.11 -1.17 -46.77
C LEU A 7 10.51 -1.41 -48.22
N LYS A 8 10.32 -2.66 -48.66
CA LYS A 8 10.52 -3.09 -50.07
C LYS A 8 9.15 -3.20 -50.75
N ALA A 9 9.07 -3.00 -52.04
CA ALA A 9 7.82 -3.18 -52.80
C ALA A 9 7.36 -4.65 -52.89
N PHE A 10 8.31 -5.58 -52.78
CA PHE A 10 8.07 -7.04 -52.92
C PHE A 10 8.87 -7.82 -51.88
N TYR A 11 8.30 -8.85 -51.34
CA TYR A 11 8.88 -9.77 -50.38
C TYR A 11 8.66 -11.22 -50.79
N SER A 12 9.68 -12.06 -50.58
CA SER A 12 9.63 -13.50 -50.86
C SER A 12 10.02 -14.31 -49.64
N SER A 13 9.50 -15.51 -49.48
CA SER A 13 9.80 -16.44 -48.40
C SER A 13 11.26 -16.91 -48.36
N ASN A 14 12.09 -16.57 -49.37
CA ASN A 14 13.54 -16.77 -49.29
C ASN A 14 14.21 -15.84 -48.26
N GLU A 15 13.48 -14.82 -47.75
CA GLU A 15 13.91 -13.88 -46.77
C GLU A 15 13.11 -14.12 -45.46
N ASN A 16 13.66 -13.73 -44.32
CA ASN A 16 12.90 -13.78 -43.07
C ASN A 16 11.86 -12.64 -43.02
N VAL A 17 10.74 -12.81 -43.73
CA VAL A 17 9.68 -11.79 -43.86
C VAL A 17 9.08 -11.39 -42.53
N SER A 18 9.15 -12.27 -41.52
CA SER A 18 8.72 -11.94 -40.16
C SER A 18 9.54 -10.82 -39.57
N GLU A 19 10.87 -10.88 -39.67
CA GLU A 19 11.80 -9.88 -39.11
C GLU A 19 11.90 -8.62 -39.96
N ILE A 20 11.86 -8.75 -41.28
CA ILE A 20 12.12 -7.61 -42.18
C ILE A 20 10.86 -6.82 -42.54
N PHE A 21 9.66 -7.41 -42.38
CA PHE A 21 8.40 -6.76 -42.71
C PHE A 21 7.41 -6.76 -41.53
N PHE A 22 6.93 -7.93 -41.10
CA PHE A 22 5.80 -7.98 -40.13
C PHE A 22 6.16 -7.39 -38.78
N GLN A 23 7.30 -7.69 -38.22
CA GLN A 23 7.68 -7.18 -36.89
C GLN A 23 7.89 -5.66 -36.90
N PRO A 24 8.65 -5.03 -37.85
CA PRO A 24 8.77 -3.57 -37.88
C PRO A 24 7.44 -2.86 -38.11
N VAL A 25 6.57 -3.40 -39.00
CA VAL A 25 5.27 -2.79 -39.29
C VAL A 25 4.32 -2.90 -38.07
N LEU A 26 4.25 -4.08 -37.42
CA LEU A 26 3.40 -4.27 -36.25
C LEU A 26 3.78 -3.36 -35.08
N ARG A 27 5.06 -3.05 -34.88
CA ARG A 27 5.49 -2.14 -33.80
C ARG A 27 4.91 -0.75 -33.93
N GLU A 28 4.72 -0.30 -35.18
CA GLU A 28 4.23 1.04 -35.48
C GLU A 28 2.71 1.08 -35.74
N ALA A 29 2.07 -0.09 -35.92
CA ALA A 29 0.67 -0.20 -36.28
C ALA A 29 -0.26 -0.02 -35.09
N ILE A 30 -1.46 0.53 -35.35
CA ILE A 30 -2.60 0.56 -34.42
C ILE A 30 -3.77 -0.30 -34.93
N SER A 31 -3.75 -0.72 -36.19
CA SER A 31 -4.77 -1.58 -36.78
C SER A 31 -4.11 -2.59 -37.71
N TYR A 32 -4.56 -3.84 -37.62
CA TYR A 32 -4.20 -4.92 -38.53
C TYR A 32 -5.45 -5.66 -38.97
N LYS A 33 -5.85 -5.53 -40.26
CA LYS A 33 -6.95 -6.23 -40.87
C LYS A 33 -6.40 -7.31 -41.81
N ARG A 34 -6.86 -8.54 -41.63
CA ARG A 34 -6.34 -9.69 -42.43
C ARG A 34 -7.46 -10.53 -42.99
N MET A 35 -7.35 -10.81 -44.31
CA MET A 35 -8.10 -11.83 -45.01
C MET A 35 -7.18 -13.00 -45.34
N SER A 36 -7.50 -14.22 -44.87
CA SER A 36 -6.69 -15.43 -45.07
C SER A 36 -7.56 -16.63 -45.39
N GLY A 37 -7.08 -17.50 -46.27
CA GLY A 37 -7.77 -18.77 -46.54
C GLY A 37 -7.66 -19.74 -45.39
N TYR A 38 -6.49 -19.79 -44.75
CA TYR A 38 -6.18 -20.59 -43.56
C TYR A 38 -5.51 -19.74 -42.52
N PHE A 39 -5.70 -20.11 -41.27
CA PHE A 39 -5.06 -19.47 -40.13
C PHE A 39 -4.51 -20.53 -39.16
N SER A 40 -3.30 -20.30 -38.67
CA SER A 40 -2.69 -21.11 -37.61
C SER A 40 -2.32 -20.22 -36.42
N ALA A 41 -2.72 -20.62 -35.23
CA ALA A 41 -2.38 -19.91 -33.99
C ALA A 41 -0.85 -19.78 -33.78
N ASN A 42 -0.10 -20.74 -34.33
CA ASN A 42 1.36 -20.77 -34.26
C ASN A 42 2.05 -19.61 -34.99
N VAL A 43 1.40 -18.99 -35.97
CA VAL A 43 1.97 -17.86 -36.70
C VAL A 43 2.17 -16.64 -35.82
N LEU A 44 1.32 -16.48 -34.79
CA LEU A 44 1.41 -15.39 -33.84
C LEU A 44 2.76 -15.40 -33.08
N ALA A 45 3.34 -16.58 -32.87
CA ALA A 45 4.65 -16.71 -32.25
C ALA A 45 5.79 -16.12 -33.12
N ASN A 46 5.63 -16.10 -34.45
CA ASN A 46 6.63 -15.54 -35.37
C ASN A 46 6.70 -14.00 -35.32
N TYR A 47 5.67 -13.32 -34.81
CA TYR A 47 5.66 -11.86 -34.70
C TYR A 47 6.45 -11.31 -33.50
N GLY A 48 6.85 -12.18 -32.57
CA GLY A 48 7.74 -11.85 -31.46
C GLY A 48 7.25 -10.71 -30.58
N ASN A 49 8.19 -9.91 -30.08
CA ASN A 49 7.89 -8.77 -29.20
C ASN A 49 7.04 -7.67 -29.87
N SER A 50 7.00 -7.62 -31.21
CA SER A 50 6.23 -6.60 -31.91
C SER A 50 4.73 -6.68 -31.64
N LEU A 51 4.21 -7.86 -31.34
CA LEU A 51 2.82 -8.03 -30.90
C LEU A 51 2.53 -7.40 -29.54
N VAL A 52 3.50 -7.46 -28.64
CA VAL A 52 3.39 -6.83 -27.32
C VAL A 52 3.36 -5.30 -27.47
N GLU A 53 4.19 -4.76 -28.35
CA GLU A 53 4.23 -3.33 -28.64
C GLU A 53 2.95 -2.88 -29.36
N PHE A 54 2.47 -3.67 -30.31
CA PHE A 54 1.19 -3.45 -30.97
C PHE A 54 0.02 -3.39 -29.95
N ALA A 55 -0.03 -4.31 -29.01
CA ALA A 55 -1.05 -4.31 -27.96
C ALA A 55 -0.93 -3.11 -27.01
N LYS A 56 0.30 -2.67 -26.67
CA LYS A 56 0.54 -1.45 -25.89
C LYS A 56 0.06 -0.19 -26.59
N ASN A 57 0.13 -0.15 -27.92
CA ASN A 57 -0.38 0.94 -28.77
C ASN A 57 -1.92 0.87 -28.95
N ASN A 58 -2.61 0.06 -28.13
CA ASN A 58 -4.04 -0.21 -28.28
C ASN A 58 -4.42 -0.77 -29.67
N GLY A 59 -3.51 -1.54 -30.27
CA GLY A 59 -3.68 -2.13 -31.57
C GLY A 59 -4.88 -3.09 -31.63
N ARG A 60 -5.56 -3.11 -32.77
CA ARG A 60 -6.71 -3.99 -33.02
C ARG A 60 -6.47 -4.88 -34.21
N VAL A 61 -6.69 -6.18 -34.06
CA VAL A 61 -6.62 -7.17 -35.15
C VAL A 61 -8.03 -7.62 -35.52
N GLN A 62 -8.34 -7.56 -36.80
CA GLN A 62 -9.56 -8.09 -37.42
C GLN A 62 -9.18 -9.17 -38.43
N LEU A 63 -9.46 -10.42 -38.10
CA LEU A 63 -9.11 -11.57 -38.93
C LEU A 63 -10.38 -12.18 -39.55
N ILE A 64 -10.41 -12.34 -40.88
CA ILE A 64 -11.44 -13.10 -41.61
C ILE A 64 -10.77 -14.33 -42.17
N ILE A 65 -11.27 -15.49 -41.77
CA ILE A 65 -10.84 -16.82 -42.29
C ILE A 65 -11.92 -17.40 -43.18
N SER A 66 -11.51 -18.10 -44.27
CA SER A 66 -12.39 -18.82 -45.16
C SER A 66 -12.45 -20.28 -44.77
N HIS A 67 -13.61 -20.92 -44.95
CA HIS A 67 -13.77 -22.33 -44.63
C HIS A 67 -14.46 -23.14 -45.76
N GLU A 68 -14.17 -24.46 -45.80
CA GLU A 68 -14.73 -25.44 -46.73
C GLU A 68 -16.11 -26.02 -46.29
N VAL A 69 -16.60 -25.72 -45.08
CA VAL A 69 -17.91 -26.14 -44.56
C VAL A 69 -19.03 -25.33 -45.21
N SER A 70 -20.09 -25.99 -45.66
CA SER A 70 -21.24 -25.27 -46.20
C SER A 70 -21.98 -24.47 -45.11
N LEU A 71 -22.66 -23.39 -45.53
CA LEU A 71 -23.47 -22.56 -44.60
C LEU A 71 -24.58 -23.38 -43.94
N ASP A 72 -25.11 -24.39 -44.65
CA ASP A 72 -26.16 -25.26 -44.14
C ASP A 72 -25.65 -26.19 -43.04
N ASP A 73 -24.46 -26.77 -43.24
CA ASP A 73 -23.77 -27.56 -42.21
C ASP A 73 -23.43 -26.71 -40.97
N PHE A 74 -22.99 -25.49 -41.18
CA PHE A 74 -22.75 -24.56 -40.06
C PHE A 74 -24.01 -24.19 -39.29
N ASN A 75 -25.17 -24.02 -39.97
CA ASN A 75 -26.45 -23.73 -39.33
C ASN A 75 -27.04 -24.96 -38.62
N GLU A 76 -26.86 -26.16 -39.16
CA GLU A 76 -27.20 -27.42 -38.48
C GLU A 76 -26.31 -27.66 -37.26
N MET A 77 -25.05 -27.37 -37.37
CA MET A 77 -24.10 -27.36 -36.28
C MET A 77 -24.51 -26.47 -35.09
N LYS A 78 -25.15 -25.35 -35.39
CA LYS A 78 -25.69 -24.44 -34.38
C LYS A 78 -26.96 -24.96 -33.70
N ARG A 79 -27.67 -25.92 -34.32
CA ARG A 79 -28.93 -26.50 -33.83
C ARG A 79 -28.76 -27.79 -33.00
N GLY A 80 -27.61 -28.48 -33.07
CA GLY A 80 -27.48 -29.83 -32.50
C GLY A 80 -26.56 -29.93 -31.28
N TYR A 81 -27.16 -30.19 -30.13
CA TYR A 81 -26.43 -30.45 -28.86
C TYR A 81 -25.61 -31.76 -28.85
N GLU A 82 -25.94 -32.73 -29.72
CA GLU A 82 -25.25 -34.03 -29.81
C GLU A 82 -24.03 -34.04 -30.72
N LEU A 83 -23.86 -33.06 -31.58
CA LEU A 83 -22.72 -32.84 -32.47
C LEU A 83 -21.58 -32.06 -31.83
N ARG A 84 -21.69 -31.73 -30.57
CA ARG A 84 -20.78 -30.82 -29.81
C ARG A 84 -19.30 -31.22 -29.93
N ASN A 85 -18.97 -32.49 -29.81
CA ASN A 85 -17.60 -32.98 -29.84
C ASN A 85 -16.97 -33.03 -31.24
N SER A 86 -17.74 -33.32 -32.31
CA SER A 86 -17.21 -33.36 -33.67
C SER A 86 -17.02 -31.95 -34.24
N ILE A 87 -17.91 -31.03 -33.93
CA ILE A 87 -17.87 -29.62 -34.33
C ILE A 87 -16.71 -28.90 -33.64
N GLN A 88 -16.56 -29.13 -32.36
CA GLN A 88 -15.47 -28.59 -31.55
C GLN A 88 -14.12 -29.03 -32.12
N LYS A 89 -14.01 -30.29 -32.52
CA LYS A 89 -12.80 -30.85 -33.13
C LYS A 89 -12.52 -30.30 -34.54
N GLU A 90 -13.56 -30.08 -35.37
CA GLU A 90 -13.39 -29.50 -36.71
C GLU A 90 -13.09 -28.00 -36.66
N LEU A 91 -13.75 -27.22 -35.79
CA LEU A 91 -13.46 -25.79 -35.62
C LEU A 91 -12.08 -25.56 -34.97
N LEU A 92 -11.66 -26.44 -34.07
CA LEU A 92 -10.31 -26.42 -33.53
C LEU A 92 -9.26 -26.84 -34.58
N ASN A 93 -9.58 -27.79 -35.45
CA ASN A 93 -8.75 -28.18 -36.59
C ASN A 93 -8.63 -27.03 -37.62
N LEU A 94 -9.67 -26.19 -37.77
CA LEU A 94 -9.61 -24.98 -38.60
C LEU A 94 -8.57 -23.98 -38.15
N LEU A 95 -8.37 -23.88 -36.86
CA LEU A 95 -7.34 -23.04 -36.28
C LEU A 95 -5.96 -23.69 -36.32
N ASP A 96 -5.85 -24.86 -37.00
CA ASP A 96 -4.62 -25.64 -37.11
C ASP A 96 -3.94 -25.82 -35.75
N ILE A 97 -4.69 -26.43 -34.80
CA ILE A 97 -4.22 -26.66 -33.43
C ILE A 97 -3.70 -28.08 -33.35
N PRO A 98 -2.38 -28.31 -33.47
CA PRO A 98 -1.78 -29.63 -33.31
C PRO A 98 -1.70 -30.02 -31.83
N GLN A 99 -1.44 -31.31 -31.55
CA GLN A 99 -1.49 -31.90 -30.21
C GLN A 99 -0.12 -32.00 -29.49
N GLU A 100 0.90 -31.29 -29.93
CA GLU A 100 2.25 -31.33 -29.33
C GLU A 100 2.59 -30.00 -28.56
N ASP A 101 3.54 -30.07 -27.62
CA ASP A 101 3.86 -28.98 -26.64
C ASP A 101 4.19 -27.62 -27.28
N ASP A 102 4.76 -27.56 -28.46
CA ASP A 102 5.07 -26.34 -29.20
C ASP A 102 3.83 -25.54 -29.63
N VAL A 103 2.69 -26.12 -29.50
CA VAL A 103 1.39 -25.68 -30.01
C VAL A 103 0.52 -25.07 -28.91
N LEU A 104 0.72 -25.54 -27.69
CA LEU A 104 0.09 -24.95 -26.53
C LEU A 104 0.43 -23.45 -26.42
N ASP A 105 1.59 -23.05 -26.90
CA ASP A 105 2.05 -21.66 -26.89
C ASP A 105 1.30 -20.79 -27.91
N GLY A 106 1.09 -21.28 -29.12
CA GLY A 106 0.32 -20.56 -30.14
C GLY A 106 -1.14 -20.36 -29.74
N ILE A 107 -1.78 -21.39 -29.18
CA ILE A 107 -3.16 -21.32 -28.69
C ILE A 107 -3.26 -20.37 -27.50
N SER A 108 -2.30 -20.45 -26.60
CA SER A 108 -2.23 -19.55 -25.44
C SER A 108 -2.15 -18.07 -25.87
N ASN A 109 -1.35 -17.78 -26.90
CA ASN A 109 -1.22 -16.46 -27.48
C ASN A 109 -2.53 -15.98 -28.14
N LEU A 110 -3.19 -16.88 -28.88
CA LEU A 110 -4.48 -16.60 -29.50
C LEU A 110 -5.55 -16.31 -28.42
N ALA A 111 -5.62 -17.16 -27.40
CA ALA A 111 -6.55 -17.04 -26.29
C ALA A 111 -6.34 -15.71 -25.53
N TYR A 112 -5.09 -15.37 -25.32
CA TYR A 112 -4.73 -14.13 -24.66
C TYR A 112 -5.15 -12.88 -25.44
N TRP A 113 -4.98 -12.85 -26.74
CA TRP A 113 -5.38 -11.74 -27.58
C TRP A 113 -6.89 -11.59 -27.72
N ILE A 114 -7.60 -12.71 -27.74
CA ILE A 114 -9.08 -12.73 -27.69
C ILE A 114 -9.56 -12.18 -26.33
N ALA A 115 -8.93 -12.60 -25.23
CA ALA A 115 -9.28 -12.14 -23.88
C ALA A 115 -9.01 -10.65 -23.67
N LEU A 116 -7.96 -10.10 -24.26
CA LEU A 116 -7.67 -8.66 -24.25
C LEU A 116 -8.63 -7.83 -25.13
N GLY A 117 -9.45 -8.48 -25.97
CA GLY A 117 -10.27 -7.78 -26.95
C GLY A 117 -9.47 -7.18 -28.11
N THR A 118 -8.18 -7.49 -28.21
CA THR A 118 -7.27 -7.02 -29.27
C THR A 118 -7.52 -7.75 -30.59
N LEU A 119 -7.90 -9.05 -30.53
CA LEU A 119 -8.16 -9.89 -31.71
C LEU A 119 -9.62 -10.27 -31.80
N ASN A 120 -10.22 -9.96 -32.94
CA ASN A 120 -11.56 -10.43 -33.33
C ASN A 120 -11.46 -11.29 -34.58
N ILE A 121 -12.08 -12.47 -34.57
CA ILE A 121 -12.07 -13.42 -35.66
C ILE A 121 -13.48 -13.62 -36.20
N LYS A 122 -13.64 -13.57 -37.53
CA LYS A 122 -14.87 -13.93 -38.23
C LYS A 122 -14.59 -15.01 -39.28
N ILE A 123 -15.60 -15.82 -39.55
CA ILE A 123 -15.57 -16.86 -40.59
C ILE A 123 -16.42 -16.38 -41.74
N ALA A 124 -15.85 -16.41 -42.95
CA ALA A 124 -16.58 -16.04 -44.17
C ALA A 124 -16.93 -17.28 -44.96
N PHE A 125 -18.21 -17.45 -45.25
CA PHE A 125 -18.80 -18.52 -46.07
C PHE A 125 -19.19 -17.96 -47.42
N LYS A 126 -18.86 -18.65 -48.52
CA LYS A 126 -19.29 -18.33 -49.86
C LYS A 126 -20.34 -19.33 -50.28
N GLN A 127 -21.46 -18.84 -50.86
CA GLN A 127 -22.59 -19.70 -51.28
C GLN A 127 -22.21 -20.77 -52.33
N LYS A 128 -21.23 -20.47 -53.20
CA LYS A 128 -20.63 -21.44 -54.13
C LYS A 128 -19.13 -21.20 -54.24
N GLY A 129 -18.33 -22.19 -53.87
CA GLY A 129 -16.85 -22.14 -53.98
C GLY A 129 -16.16 -21.57 -52.73
N ILE A 130 -14.86 -21.46 -52.74
CA ILE A 130 -14.02 -21.09 -51.60
C ILE A 130 -13.56 -19.63 -51.79
N LEU A 131 -13.44 -18.90 -50.68
CA LEU A 131 -12.89 -17.54 -50.67
C LEU A 131 -11.35 -17.60 -50.55
N HIS A 132 -10.66 -17.49 -51.66
CA HIS A 132 -9.20 -17.60 -51.76
C HIS A 132 -8.42 -16.27 -51.64
N SER A 133 -9.08 -15.18 -51.32
CA SER A 133 -8.44 -13.88 -51.19
C SER A 133 -7.49 -13.85 -49.99
N LYS A 134 -6.24 -13.39 -50.21
CA LYS A 134 -5.19 -13.29 -49.20
C LYS A 134 -4.58 -11.87 -49.29
N TYR A 135 -4.91 -11.05 -48.31
CA TYR A 135 -4.36 -9.70 -48.19
C TYR A 135 -4.43 -9.22 -46.75
N GLY A 136 -3.58 -8.26 -46.45
CA GLY A 136 -3.64 -7.60 -45.11
C GLY A 136 -3.46 -6.11 -45.26
N ILE A 137 -3.97 -5.40 -44.29
CA ILE A 137 -3.99 -3.97 -44.20
C ILE A 137 -3.48 -3.56 -42.83
N PHE A 138 -2.43 -2.77 -42.79
CA PHE A 138 -1.91 -2.13 -41.57
C PHE A 138 -2.19 -0.63 -41.63
N GLU A 139 -2.48 -0.05 -40.45
CA GLU A 139 -2.66 1.39 -40.28
C GLU A 139 -1.86 1.87 -39.08
N ASP A 140 -1.12 2.96 -39.20
CA ASP A 140 -0.39 3.59 -38.12
C ASP A 140 -1.19 4.73 -37.44
N SER A 141 -0.65 5.29 -36.37
CA SER A 141 -1.31 6.32 -35.56
C SER A 141 -1.54 7.66 -36.28
N VAL A 142 -0.92 7.88 -37.42
CA VAL A 142 -1.07 9.10 -38.23
C VAL A 142 -1.91 8.85 -39.50
N GLY A 143 -2.45 7.64 -39.68
CA GLY A 143 -3.34 7.29 -40.78
C GLY A 143 -2.62 6.82 -42.06
N ASN A 144 -1.32 6.48 -41.99
CA ASN A 144 -0.65 5.81 -43.10
C ASN A 144 -1.13 4.37 -43.19
N ILE A 145 -1.36 3.91 -44.41
CA ILE A 145 -1.89 2.57 -44.70
C ILE A 145 -0.87 1.80 -45.54
N ILE A 146 -0.60 0.55 -45.16
CA ILE A 146 0.09 -0.45 -45.92
C ILE A 146 -0.89 -1.56 -46.29
N VAL A 147 -1.06 -1.84 -47.57
CA VAL A 147 -1.81 -3.01 -48.05
C VAL A 147 -0.81 -3.99 -48.62
N PHE A 148 -0.85 -5.24 -48.21
CA PHE A 148 -0.09 -6.31 -48.83
C PHE A 148 -0.99 -7.37 -49.44
N THR A 149 -0.63 -7.92 -50.58
CA THR A 149 -1.38 -8.91 -51.31
C THR A 149 -0.43 -9.98 -51.87
N GLY A 150 -0.80 -11.25 -51.75
CA GLY A 150 0.06 -12.35 -52.17
C GLY A 150 -0.56 -13.73 -51.91
N SER A 151 0.27 -14.76 -51.98
CA SER A 151 -0.11 -16.16 -51.77
C SER A 151 -0.16 -16.54 -50.31
N ASN A 152 0.46 -15.77 -49.43
CA ASN A 152 0.68 -16.10 -48.03
C ASN A 152 -0.62 -16.30 -47.24
N ASN A 153 -0.77 -17.51 -46.67
CA ASN A 153 -1.75 -17.76 -45.61
C ASN A 153 -1.17 -17.38 -44.24
N GLU A 154 -2.05 -17.11 -43.28
CA GLU A 154 -1.68 -16.89 -41.89
C GLU A 154 -1.41 -18.23 -41.20
N THR A 155 -0.41 -18.98 -41.72
CA THR A 155 0.03 -20.30 -41.22
C THR A 155 1.53 -20.34 -41.05
N ASN A 156 2.03 -21.19 -40.15
CA ASN A 156 3.46 -21.40 -39.99
C ASN A 156 4.14 -21.91 -41.27
N ALA A 157 3.44 -22.74 -42.06
CA ALA A 157 3.90 -23.21 -43.37
C ALA A 157 4.02 -22.08 -44.37
N GLY A 158 3.08 -21.11 -44.36
CA GLY A 158 3.13 -19.91 -45.22
C GLY A 158 4.27 -18.96 -44.89
N PHE A 159 4.83 -18.98 -43.68
CA PHE A 159 5.94 -18.12 -43.29
C PHE A 159 7.31 -18.77 -43.36
N ASN A 160 7.40 -20.10 -43.17
CA ASN A 160 8.68 -20.76 -42.95
C ASN A 160 8.94 -21.97 -43.87
N VAL A 161 7.92 -22.52 -44.54
CA VAL A 161 8.04 -23.81 -45.27
C VAL A 161 7.66 -23.67 -46.77
N ASN A 162 6.57 -22.95 -47.08
CA ASN A 162 6.10 -22.79 -48.46
C ASN A 162 6.82 -21.64 -49.16
N TYR A 163 6.96 -21.76 -50.47
CA TYR A 163 7.43 -20.65 -51.31
C TYR A 163 6.24 -19.70 -51.55
N GLU A 164 6.28 -18.54 -50.85
CA GLU A 164 5.18 -17.57 -50.84
C GLU A 164 5.74 -16.16 -51.11
N ASP A 165 5.05 -15.42 -51.97
CA ASP A 165 5.42 -14.07 -52.35
C ASP A 165 4.29 -13.10 -52.06
N PHE A 166 4.62 -11.84 -51.74
CA PHE A 166 3.65 -10.78 -51.64
C PHE A 166 4.24 -9.43 -52.01
N SER A 167 3.41 -8.56 -52.56
CA SER A 167 3.70 -7.17 -52.84
C SER A 167 2.99 -6.24 -51.89
N ILE A 168 3.53 -5.05 -51.66
CA ILE A 168 2.95 -4.03 -50.82
C ILE A 168 2.60 -2.77 -51.61
N ALA A 169 1.57 -2.06 -51.15
CA ALA A 169 1.19 -0.72 -51.57
C ALA A 169 1.10 0.18 -50.34
N CYS A 170 1.71 1.37 -50.44
CA CYS A 170 1.83 2.33 -49.32
C CYS A 170 1.11 3.63 -49.61
N SER A 171 0.23 4.11 -48.74
CA SER A 171 -0.63 5.28 -48.96
C SER A 171 0.11 6.61 -49.09
N TRP A 172 1.34 6.72 -48.60
CA TRP A 172 2.15 7.94 -48.65
C TRP A 172 3.07 8.05 -49.89
N LEU A 173 3.10 7.00 -50.71
CA LEU A 173 3.91 7.04 -51.94
C LEU A 173 3.16 7.82 -53.02
N ALA A 174 3.86 8.76 -53.66
CA ALA A 174 3.29 9.59 -54.70
C ALA A 174 2.86 8.76 -55.92
N ASP A 175 1.65 8.96 -56.32
CA ASP A 175 1.00 8.27 -57.46
C ASP A 175 0.44 9.33 -58.41
N SER A 176 1.14 9.55 -59.56
CA SER A 176 0.80 10.59 -60.54
C SER A 176 -0.60 10.43 -61.14
N ASN A 177 -1.16 9.24 -61.14
CA ASN A 177 -2.45 8.88 -61.74
C ASN A 177 -3.52 8.47 -60.69
N GLY A 178 -3.24 8.50 -59.42
CA GLY A 178 -4.18 8.10 -58.37
C GLY A 178 -4.53 6.61 -58.32
N PHE A 179 -3.85 5.77 -59.14
CA PHE A 179 -4.17 4.34 -59.30
C PHE A 179 -3.87 3.54 -58.04
N TYR A 180 -2.69 3.76 -57.43
CA TYR A 180 -2.31 3.10 -56.19
C TYR A 180 -3.21 3.51 -55.01
N THR A 181 -3.48 4.81 -54.92
CA THR A 181 -4.35 5.36 -53.86
C THR A 181 -5.76 4.81 -53.97
N ALA A 182 -6.30 4.68 -55.19
CA ALA A 182 -7.58 4.07 -55.46
C ALA A 182 -7.59 2.58 -55.05
N GLY A 183 -6.56 1.80 -55.43
CA GLY A 183 -6.44 0.37 -55.09
C GLY A 183 -6.36 0.13 -53.57
N ILE A 184 -5.66 0.97 -52.80
CA ILE A 184 -5.59 0.92 -51.36
C ILE A 184 -7.00 1.18 -50.76
N ARG A 185 -7.66 2.27 -51.18
CA ARG A 185 -9.00 2.64 -50.73
C ARG A 185 -10.01 1.52 -51.01
N ASP A 186 -10.01 0.99 -52.24
CA ASP A 186 -10.93 -0.08 -52.64
C ASP A 186 -10.73 -1.35 -51.83
N THR A 187 -9.46 -1.69 -51.49
CA THR A 187 -9.13 -2.85 -50.65
C THR A 187 -9.62 -2.66 -49.23
N VAL A 188 -9.44 -1.50 -48.64
CA VAL A 188 -9.93 -1.15 -47.29
C VAL A 188 -11.48 -1.24 -47.26
N GLU A 189 -12.14 -0.57 -48.24
CA GLU A 189 -13.61 -0.60 -48.34
C GLU A 189 -14.14 -2.03 -48.51
N LYS A 190 -13.49 -2.82 -49.36
CA LYS A 190 -13.86 -4.22 -49.56
C LYS A 190 -13.75 -5.03 -48.27
N PHE A 191 -12.66 -4.88 -47.51
CA PHE A 191 -12.52 -5.54 -46.21
C PHE A 191 -13.65 -5.15 -45.26
N ASP A 192 -13.93 -3.84 -45.11
CA ASP A 192 -14.95 -3.32 -44.21
C ASP A 192 -16.37 -3.73 -44.63
N LYS A 193 -16.63 -3.85 -45.92
CA LYS A 193 -17.92 -4.44 -46.42
C LYS A 193 -18.05 -5.91 -46.08
N ILE A 194 -16.97 -6.69 -46.21
CA ILE A 194 -16.93 -8.11 -45.82
C ILE A 194 -17.10 -8.23 -44.30
N TRP A 195 -16.32 -7.50 -43.52
CA TRP A 195 -16.34 -7.53 -42.07
C TRP A 195 -17.74 -7.21 -41.50
N SER A 196 -18.43 -6.26 -42.10
CA SER A 196 -19.77 -5.85 -41.72
C SER A 196 -20.88 -6.70 -42.34
N ASN A 197 -20.54 -7.79 -43.04
CA ASN A 197 -21.50 -8.69 -43.71
C ASN A 197 -22.41 -7.96 -44.71
N ARG A 198 -21.85 -7.05 -45.52
CA ARG A 198 -22.60 -6.23 -46.50
C ARG A 198 -22.41 -6.69 -47.94
N LEU A 199 -21.70 -7.77 -48.21
CA LEU A 199 -21.57 -8.33 -49.52
C LEU A 199 -22.56 -9.49 -49.69
N PRO A 200 -23.49 -9.42 -50.70
CA PRO A 200 -24.56 -10.42 -50.85
C PRO A 200 -24.09 -11.83 -51.15
N GLU A 201 -22.88 -12.00 -51.67
CA GLU A 201 -22.26 -13.26 -52.07
C GLU A 201 -21.59 -14.01 -50.91
N LEU A 202 -21.40 -13.32 -49.79
CA LEU A 202 -20.72 -13.84 -48.61
C LEU A 202 -21.60 -13.76 -47.38
N ASP A 203 -21.55 -14.79 -46.54
CA ASP A 203 -22.11 -14.75 -45.20
C ASP A 203 -20.95 -14.78 -44.18
N VAL A 204 -20.83 -13.73 -43.37
CA VAL A 204 -19.73 -13.58 -42.45
C VAL A 204 -20.25 -13.67 -41.00
N ARG A 205 -19.79 -14.65 -40.27
CA ARG A 205 -20.23 -14.95 -38.91
C ARG A 205 -19.08 -14.81 -37.91
N GLU A 206 -19.42 -14.43 -36.69
CA GLU A 206 -18.45 -14.51 -35.59
C GLU A 206 -18.23 -15.97 -35.18
N ILE A 207 -17.04 -16.28 -34.67
CA ILE A 207 -16.82 -17.65 -34.14
C ILE A 207 -17.82 -17.92 -33.02
N PRO A 208 -18.40 -19.12 -32.97
CA PRO A 208 -19.34 -19.49 -31.91
C PRO A 208 -18.75 -19.29 -30.52
N GLU A 209 -19.54 -18.82 -29.59
CA GLU A 209 -19.07 -18.52 -28.20
C GLU A 209 -18.46 -19.76 -27.55
N ILE A 210 -18.97 -20.94 -27.84
CA ILE A 210 -18.43 -22.19 -27.30
C ILE A 210 -16.98 -22.46 -27.78
N VAL A 211 -16.64 -22.07 -29.01
CA VAL A 211 -15.26 -22.20 -29.53
C VAL A 211 -14.36 -21.17 -28.90
N LYS A 212 -14.89 -19.97 -28.72
CA LYS A 212 -14.19 -18.90 -28.04
C LYS A 212 -13.92 -19.24 -26.57
N GLU A 213 -14.91 -19.80 -25.85
CA GLU A 213 -14.74 -20.29 -24.50
C GLU A 213 -13.69 -21.41 -24.41
N GLU A 214 -13.67 -22.33 -25.39
CA GLU A 214 -12.70 -23.41 -25.42
C GLU A 214 -11.28 -22.89 -25.66
N ILE A 215 -11.11 -21.95 -26.59
CA ILE A 215 -9.82 -21.27 -26.83
C ILE A 215 -9.37 -20.54 -25.57
N LEU A 216 -10.29 -19.83 -24.86
CA LEU A 216 -9.99 -19.09 -23.67
C LEU A 216 -9.51 -19.94 -22.49
N LYS A 217 -9.82 -21.26 -22.48
CA LYS A 217 -9.26 -22.19 -21.48
C LYS A 217 -7.73 -22.32 -21.55
N TYR A 218 -7.16 -22.07 -22.71
CA TYR A 218 -5.71 -22.07 -22.93
C TYR A 218 -5.05 -20.73 -22.61
N ASN A 219 -5.84 -19.73 -22.20
CA ASN A 219 -5.32 -18.40 -21.86
C ASN A 219 -4.46 -18.48 -20.58
N ARG A 220 -3.16 -18.40 -20.77
CA ARG A 220 -2.18 -18.36 -19.68
C ARG A 220 -1.99 -16.96 -19.07
N GLY A 221 -2.68 -15.96 -19.60
CA GLY A 221 -2.57 -14.57 -19.14
C GLY A 221 -1.32 -13.82 -19.65
N TYR A 222 -0.56 -14.42 -20.53
CA TYR A 222 0.66 -13.87 -21.12
C TYR A 222 0.90 -14.42 -22.51
N PHE A 223 1.75 -13.72 -23.28
CA PHE A 223 2.14 -14.11 -24.62
C PHE A 223 3.43 -14.94 -24.60
N THR A 224 3.41 -16.15 -25.19
CA THR A 224 4.58 -17.03 -25.30
C THR A 224 5.27 -16.83 -26.66
N MET A 225 6.59 -16.64 -26.65
CA MET A 225 7.39 -16.53 -27.86
C MET A 225 8.04 -17.86 -28.23
N ARG A 226 8.12 -18.15 -29.52
CA ARG A 226 8.86 -19.33 -30.03
C ARG A 226 10.35 -19.13 -29.83
N ASN A 227 10.99 -20.06 -29.14
CA ASN A 227 12.43 -20.19 -29.13
C ASN A 227 12.89 -20.84 -30.44
N ASN A 228 13.36 -20.03 -31.38
CA ASN A 228 14.17 -20.59 -32.45
C ASN A 228 15.47 -21.10 -31.81
N LYS A 229 15.65 -22.43 -31.81
CA LYS A 229 16.88 -23.12 -31.40
C LYS A 229 18.04 -22.71 -32.31
N LEU A 230 18.64 -21.57 -32.05
CA LEU A 230 20.04 -21.29 -32.32
C LEU A 230 20.71 -21.16 -30.95
N ARG A 231 21.51 -22.15 -30.60
CA ARG A 231 22.38 -22.21 -29.43
C ARG A 231 23.43 -21.12 -29.54
N ASP A 232 23.19 -19.97 -28.87
CA ASP A 232 24.21 -18.92 -28.79
C ASP A 232 24.01 -17.98 -27.62
N TYR A 233 23.71 -18.50 -26.43
CA TYR A 233 23.74 -17.71 -25.20
C TYR A 233 24.69 -18.36 -24.19
N ASP A 234 25.58 -17.53 -23.65
CA ASP A 234 26.57 -17.93 -22.67
C ASP A 234 25.98 -18.07 -21.27
N LEU A 235 24.97 -17.25 -20.98
CA LEU A 235 24.25 -17.23 -19.71
C LEU A 235 22.74 -17.21 -19.96
N THR A 236 21.98 -17.91 -19.12
CA THR A 236 20.51 -17.88 -19.17
C THR A 236 19.94 -17.58 -17.79
N LEU A 237 19.14 -16.51 -17.67
CA LEU A 237 18.43 -16.14 -16.44
C LEU A 237 17.01 -16.70 -16.53
N ILE A 238 16.62 -17.58 -15.61
CA ILE A 238 15.32 -18.26 -15.58
C ILE A 238 14.60 -18.04 -14.25
N TYR A 239 13.26 -18.17 -14.26
CA TYR A 239 12.44 -18.25 -13.06
C TYR A 239 11.89 -19.67 -12.92
N LYS A 240 12.36 -20.40 -11.91
CA LYS A 240 11.99 -21.78 -11.66
C LYS A 240 11.88 -22.06 -10.16
N ASP A 241 10.91 -22.88 -9.75
CA ASP A 241 10.68 -23.28 -8.35
C ASP A 241 10.57 -22.07 -7.38
N ASN A 242 9.88 -21.01 -7.83
CA ASN A 242 9.76 -19.74 -7.11
C ASN A 242 11.10 -19.04 -6.84
N GLN A 243 12.09 -19.24 -7.69
CA GLN A 243 13.43 -18.63 -7.54
C GLN A 243 13.95 -18.15 -8.90
N ILE A 244 14.70 -17.05 -8.86
CA ILE A 244 15.49 -16.58 -10.00
C ILE A 244 16.80 -17.38 -10.00
N GLN A 245 17.12 -18.00 -11.13
CA GLN A 245 18.32 -18.79 -11.32
C GLN A 245 19.09 -18.29 -12.54
N LEU A 246 20.41 -18.25 -12.45
CA LEU A 246 21.30 -17.98 -13.57
C LEU A 246 22.02 -19.27 -13.93
N LEU A 247 21.84 -19.75 -15.14
CA LEU A 247 22.51 -20.93 -15.65
C LEU A 247 23.70 -20.52 -16.52
N PHE A 248 24.81 -21.22 -16.36
CA PHE A 248 26.04 -21.01 -17.12
C PHE A 248 26.16 -22.05 -18.25
N ASN A 249 26.44 -21.57 -19.45
CA ASN A 249 26.72 -22.38 -20.63
C ASN A 249 28.06 -21.92 -21.26
N ILE A 250 29.07 -21.73 -20.41
CA ILE A 250 30.41 -21.23 -20.71
C ILE A 250 31.44 -22.18 -20.14
N ASP A 251 32.68 -22.08 -20.62
CA ASP A 251 33.81 -22.87 -20.14
C ASP A 251 34.25 -22.47 -18.72
N GLU A 252 35.03 -23.34 -18.07
CA GLU A 252 35.46 -23.16 -16.70
C GLU A 252 36.31 -21.90 -16.49
N GLU A 253 37.12 -21.49 -17.45
CA GLU A 253 37.97 -20.29 -17.36
C GLU A 253 37.10 -19.03 -17.36
N THR A 254 36.11 -18.99 -18.21
CA THR A 254 35.12 -17.90 -18.27
C THR A 254 34.24 -17.84 -17.00
N VAL A 255 33.85 -19.01 -16.43
CA VAL A 255 33.15 -19.10 -15.14
C VAL A 255 33.99 -18.51 -14.00
N GLU A 256 35.28 -18.83 -13.97
CA GLU A 256 36.20 -18.24 -12.99
C GLU A 256 36.30 -16.71 -13.14
N SER A 257 36.45 -16.23 -14.38
CA SER A 257 36.45 -14.79 -14.68
C SER A 257 35.17 -14.08 -14.20
N PHE A 258 34.01 -14.71 -14.33
CA PHE A 258 32.74 -14.21 -13.83
C PHE A 258 32.77 -14.05 -12.31
N PHE A 259 33.21 -15.07 -11.57
CA PHE A 259 33.29 -15.04 -10.11
C PHE A 259 34.37 -14.10 -9.57
N TYR A 260 35.45 -13.89 -10.30
CA TYR A 260 36.52 -12.96 -9.92
C TYR A 260 36.18 -11.50 -10.21
N SER A 261 35.19 -11.21 -11.04
CA SER A 261 34.76 -9.85 -11.39
C SER A 261 34.38 -9.02 -10.16
N GLY A 262 34.75 -7.74 -10.15
CA GLY A 262 34.34 -6.78 -9.13
C GLY A 262 32.82 -6.58 -9.09
N LEU A 263 32.13 -6.59 -10.24
CA LEU A 263 30.67 -6.47 -10.31
C LEU A 263 29.97 -7.66 -9.63
N TYR A 264 30.46 -8.88 -9.84
CA TYR A 264 29.93 -10.03 -9.11
C TYR A 264 30.16 -9.89 -7.60
N LYS A 265 31.41 -9.65 -7.16
CA LYS A 265 31.78 -9.61 -5.74
C LYS A 265 31.03 -8.52 -4.96
N ILE A 266 30.87 -7.34 -5.55
CA ILE A 266 30.30 -6.16 -4.87
C ILE A 266 28.80 -6.07 -5.06
N ARG A 267 28.28 -6.39 -6.26
CA ARG A 267 26.88 -6.12 -6.61
C ARG A 267 25.99 -7.35 -6.58
N LEU A 268 26.45 -8.50 -7.10
CA LEU A 268 25.63 -9.70 -7.28
C LEU A 268 25.74 -10.71 -6.13
N LYS A 269 26.93 -10.92 -5.58
CA LYS A 269 27.21 -11.95 -4.55
C LYS A 269 26.26 -11.89 -3.35
N LYS A 270 25.87 -10.71 -2.92
CA LYS A 270 24.94 -10.51 -1.78
C LYS A 270 23.55 -11.09 -2.02
N PHE A 271 23.12 -11.21 -3.29
CA PHE A 271 21.84 -11.78 -3.68
C PHE A 271 21.91 -13.29 -3.91
N VAL A 272 23.10 -13.88 -4.00
CA VAL A 272 23.28 -15.31 -4.24
C VAL A 272 22.97 -16.09 -2.98
N ARG A 273 22.06 -17.09 -3.11
CA ARG A 273 21.73 -18.07 -2.07
C ARG A 273 22.65 -19.27 -2.13
N GLU A 274 22.84 -19.81 -3.34
CA GLU A 274 23.53 -21.06 -3.58
C GLU A 274 24.22 -21.02 -4.94
N ILE A 275 25.36 -21.67 -5.05
CA ILE A 275 26.06 -21.95 -6.30
C ILE A 275 25.74 -23.39 -6.68
N LEU A 276 25.20 -23.60 -7.88
CA LEU A 276 24.85 -24.94 -8.36
C LEU A 276 26.10 -25.86 -8.45
N PRO A 277 25.94 -27.19 -8.32
CA PRO A 277 27.05 -28.15 -8.44
C PRO A 277 27.89 -27.87 -9.69
N ASN A 278 29.20 -28.06 -9.58
CA ASN A 278 30.16 -27.81 -10.67
C ASN A 278 30.14 -26.36 -11.22
N LYS A 279 29.71 -25.41 -10.42
CA LYS A 279 29.55 -24.00 -10.82
C LYS A 279 28.70 -23.81 -12.09
N GLN A 280 27.72 -24.68 -12.32
CA GLN A 280 26.85 -24.61 -13.49
C GLN A 280 25.83 -23.47 -13.44
N GLY A 281 25.74 -22.74 -12.35
CA GLY A 281 24.83 -21.61 -12.20
C GLY A 281 24.74 -21.08 -10.78
N LEU A 282 23.84 -20.12 -10.60
CA LEU A 282 23.56 -19.46 -9.34
C LEU A 282 22.05 -19.52 -9.05
N ILE A 283 21.69 -19.74 -7.79
CA ILE A 283 20.34 -19.54 -7.28
C ILE A 283 20.34 -18.26 -6.43
N PHE A 284 19.44 -17.36 -6.74
CA PHE A 284 19.31 -16.11 -5.98
C PHE A 284 18.42 -16.29 -4.76
N LYS A 285 18.66 -15.48 -3.71
CA LYS A 285 17.96 -15.56 -2.41
C LYS A 285 16.50 -15.18 -2.50
N TYR A 286 16.19 -14.27 -3.38
CA TYR A 286 14.90 -13.60 -3.48
C TYR A 286 14.40 -13.69 -4.93
N ALA A 287 13.09 -13.68 -5.07
CA ALA A 287 12.42 -13.82 -6.36
C ALA A 287 11.30 -12.78 -6.54
N GLY A 288 11.52 -11.55 -6.06
CA GLY A 288 10.64 -10.42 -6.30
C GLY A 288 10.98 -9.67 -7.60
N VAL A 289 10.05 -8.89 -8.12
CA VAL A 289 10.29 -7.99 -9.28
C VAL A 289 11.45 -7.03 -9.01
N THR A 290 11.53 -6.55 -7.77
CA THR A 290 12.64 -5.72 -7.30
C THR A 290 13.98 -6.43 -7.37
N ASP A 291 14.01 -7.69 -6.93
CA ASP A 291 15.24 -8.49 -6.89
C ASP A 291 15.69 -8.78 -8.31
N TYR A 292 14.76 -9.06 -9.24
CA TYR A 292 15.06 -9.16 -10.65
C TYR A 292 15.77 -7.90 -11.17
N ASN A 293 15.23 -6.71 -10.92
CA ASN A 293 15.85 -5.45 -11.39
C ASN A 293 17.22 -5.19 -10.75
N MET A 294 17.39 -5.59 -9.47
CA MET A 294 18.68 -5.47 -8.76
C MET A 294 19.72 -6.48 -9.23
N ILE A 295 19.30 -7.59 -9.82
CA ILE A 295 20.13 -8.65 -10.37
C ILE A 295 20.41 -8.41 -11.85
N SER A 296 19.40 -8.09 -12.66
CA SER A 296 19.50 -7.96 -14.12
C SER A 296 20.46 -6.86 -14.55
N VAL A 297 20.35 -5.66 -13.97
CA VAL A 297 21.20 -4.51 -14.35
C VAL A 297 22.70 -4.74 -14.10
N PRO A 298 23.14 -5.19 -12.91
CA PRO A 298 24.55 -5.55 -12.72
C PRO A 298 24.99 -6.75 -13.55
N LEU A 299 24.07 -7.72 -13.79
CA LEU A 299 24.34 -8.90 -14.60
C LEU A 299 24.58 -8.52 -16.07
N GLU A 300 23.72 -7.67 -16.64
CA GLU A 300 23.90 -7.16 -18.01
C GLU A 300 25.22 -6.43 -18.18
N LYS A 301 25.58 -5.57 -17.22
CA LYS A 301 26.87 -4.86 -17.21
C LYS A 301 28.06 -5.83 -17.11
N LEU A 302 27.93 -6.88 -16.31
CA LEU A 302 28.96 -7.92 -16.18
C LEU A 302 29.09 -8.70 -17.47
N CYS A 303 27.98 -9.05 -18.11
CA CYS A 303 27.98 -9.71 -19.41
C CYS A 303 28.66 -8.84 -20.48
N GLN A 304 28.36 -7.54 -20.51
CA GLN A 304 29.04 -6.60 -21.42
C GLN A 304 30.54 -6.54 -21.17
N GLN A 305 30.96 -6.49 -19.90
CA GLN A 305 32.39 -6.45 -19.53
C GLN A 305 33.15 -7.71 -19.92
N LEU A 306 32.48 -8.88 -19.85
CA LEU A 306 33.09 -10.18 -20.19
C LEU A 306 32.75 -10.63 -21.62
N HIS A 307 32.08 -9.79 -22.43
CA HIS A 307 31.64 -10.09 -23.78
C HIS A 307 30.74 -11.34 -23.86
N LEU A 308 29.91 -11.60 -22.82
CA LEU A 308 28.99 -12.73 -22.74
C LEU A 308 27.59 -12.35 -23.21
N LYS A 309 26.93 -13.29 -23.90
CA LYS A 309 25.55 -13.15 -24.33
C LYS A 309 24.60 -13.67 -23.25
N LEU A 310 23.81 -12.79 -22.68
CA LEU A 310 22.80 -13.11 -21.67
C LEU A 310 21.44 -13.32 -22.34
N LYS A 311 20.82 -14.48 -22.09
CA LYS A 311 19.42 -14.72 -22.38
C LYS A 311 18.60 -14.55 -21.12
N ILE A 312 17.53 -13.76 -21.23
CA ILE A 312 16.46 -13.71 -20.23
C ILE A 312 15.36 -14.65 -20.74
N ASP A 313 15.13 -15.73 -20.00
CA ASP A 313 14.14 -16.75 -20.35
C ASP A 313 12.71 -16.22 -20.21
N ASP A 314 11.78 -16.77 -20.99
CA ASP A 314 10.39 -16.37 -21.00
C ASP A 314 9.71 -16.54 -19.63
N SER A 315 10.17 -17.50 -18.84
CA SER A 315 9.71 -17.68 -17.45
C SER A 315 9.89 -16.44 -16.57
N ILE A 316 10.91 -15.63 -16.82
CA ILE A 316 11.11 -14.33 -16.15
C ILE A 316 10.07 -13.30 -16.61
N SER A 317 9.85 -13.24 -17.93
CA SER A 317 8.85 -12.33 -18.51
C SER A 317 7.43 -12.67 -18.04
N GLU A 318 7.13 -13.95 -17.96
CA GLU A 318 5.90 -14.49 -17.38
C GLU A 318 5.75 -14.13 -15.90
N PHE A 319 6.78 -14.36 -15.12
CA PHE A 319 6.81 -13.98 -13.69
C PHE A 319 6.53 -12.50 -13.49
N LEU A 320 7.23 -11.61 -14.21
CA LEU A 320 7.05 -10.16 -14.10
C LEU A 320 5.64 -9.73 -14.49
N ARG A 321 5.10 -10.34 -15.54
CA ARG A 321 3.75 -10.06 -16.03
C ARG A 321 2.67 -10.54 -15.08
N ASN A 322 2.77 -11.76 -14.55
CA ASN A 322 1.82 -12.29 -13.59
C ASN A 322 1.75 -11.41 -12.34
N LYS A 323 2.88 -10.90 -11.88
CA LYS A 323 2.94 -9.95 -10.78
C LYS A 323 2.21 -8.63 -11.11
N ASN A 324 2.41 -8.06 -12.29
CA ASN A 324 1.73 -6.84 -12.72
C ASN A 324 0.22 -7.04 -12.89
N LEU A 325 -0.22 -8.13 -13.49
CA LEU A 325 -1.64 -8.46 -13.64
C LEU A 325 -2.32 -8.61 -12.27
N HIS A 326 -1.67 -9.29 -11.35
CA HIS A 326 -2.19 -9.48 -10.00
C HIS A 326 -2.40 -8.15 -9.27
N ILE A 327 -1.50 -7.17 -9.44
CA ILE A 327 -1.69 -5.83 -8.85
C ILE A 327 -2.86 -5.09 -9.51
N GLN A 328 -2.98 -5.15 -10.85
CA GLN A 328 -4.08 -4.50 -11.57
C GLN A 328 -5.46 -5.09 -11.20
N GLU A 329 -5.54 -6.40 -11.04
CA GLU A 329 -6.76 -7.05 -10.53
C GLU A 329 -7.11 -6.58 -9.13
N ARG A 330 -6.13 -6.49 -8.22
CA ARG A 330 -6.34 -5.97 -6.87
C ARG A 330 -6.81 -4.52 -6.88
N ILE A 331 -6.25 -3.65 -7.73
CA ILE A 331 -6.71 -2.28 -7.92
C ILE A 331 -8.19 -2.26 -8.28
N LYS A 332 -8.59 -3.04 -9.29
CA LYS A 332 -9.98 -3.12 -9.75
C LYS A 332 -10.91 -3.61 -8.63
N VAL A 333 -10.52 -4.65 -7.90
CA VAL A 333 -11.29 -5.17 -6.76
C VAL A 333 -11.45 -4.10 -5.68
N GLY A 334 -10.36 -3.44 -5.27
CA GLY A 334 -10.40 -2.40 -4.24
C GLY A 334 -11.30 -1.23 -4.59
N LEU A 335 -11.23 -0.74 -5.84
CA LEU A 335 -12.10 0.35 -6.32
C LEU A 335 -13.57 -0.07 -6.41
N ASN A 336 -13.87 -1.29 -6.88
CA ASN A 336 -15.24 -1.80 -6.95
C ASN A 336 -15.88 -1.94 -5.56
N ILE A 337 -15.12 -2.38 -4.55
CA ILE A 337 -15.61 -2.49 -3.17
C ILE A 337 -15.86 -1.10 -2.59
N LYS A 338 -14.95 -0.15 -2.80
CA LYS A 338 -15.15 1.24 -2.35
C LYS A 338 -16.39 1.89 -2.98
N ALA A 339 -16.64 1.63 -4.26
CA ALA A 339 -17.82 2.09 -4.96
C ALA A 339 -19.08 1.28 -4.61
N GLN A 340 -18.98 0.23 -3.79
CA GLN A 340 -20.06 -0.70 -3.46
C GLN A 340 -20.82 -1.19 -4.72
N SER A 341 -20.06 -1.49 -5.78
CA SER A 341 -20.62 -1.85 -7.09
C SER A 341 -21.49 -3.09 -6.99
N SER A 342 -22.43 -3.24 -7.93
CA SER A 342 -23.32 -4.41 -7.99
C SER A 342 -22.56 -5.72 -8.11
N THR A 343 -21.39 -5.71 -8.73
CA THR A 343 -20.54 -6.89 -8.94
C THR A 343 -19.98 -7.49 -7.67
N VAL A 344 -19.89 -6.74 -6.58
CA VAL A 344 -19.33 -7.21 -5.30
C VAL A 344 -20.40 -7.46 -4.23
N ARG A 345 -21.65 -7.07 -4.45
CA ARG A 345 -22.74 -7.17 -3.45
C ARG A 345 -23.03 -8.59 -2.99
N ASP A 346 -23.10 -9.54 -3.89
CA ASP A 346 -23.36 -10.95 -3.53
C ASP A 346 -22.22 -11.55 -2.68
N TYR A 347 -20.99 -11.17 -2.99
CA TYR A 347 -19.83 -11.58 -2.19
C TYR A 347 -19.84 -10.91 -0.81
N PHE A 348 -20.21 -9.63 -0.76
CA PHE A 348 -20.37 -8.92 0.51
C PHE A 348 -21.45 -9.54 1.40
N GLU A 349 -22.62 -9.87 0.84
CA GLU A 349 -23.71 -10.50 1.62
C GLU A 349 -23.30 -11.88 2.13
N LYS A 350 -22.57 -12.68 1.35
CA LYS A 350 -22.00 -13.96 1.82
C LYS A 350 -21.03 -13.74 2.97
N PHE A 351 -20.12 -12.76 2.83
CA PHE A 351 -19.17 -12.41 3.87
C PHE A 351 -19.89 -11.98 5.16
N LYS A 352 -20.85 -11.04 5.04
CA LYS A 352 -21.65 -10.51 6.15
C LYS A 352 -22.40 -11.62 6.90
N ASN A 353 -23.01 -12.54 6.16
CA ASN A 353 -23.76 -13.66 6.75
C ASN A 353 -22.84 -14.58 7.56
N ILE A 354 -21.66 -14.89 7.08
CA ILE A 354 -20.70 -15.75 7.77
C ILE A 354 -20.16 -15.04 9.02
N VAL A 355 -19.78 -13.77 8.92
CA VAL A 355 -19.32 -13.00 10.08
C VAL A 355 -20.41 -12.92 11.14
N ASN A 356 -21.66 -12.65 10.78
CA ASN A 356 -22.78 -12.61 11.74
C ASN A 356 -23.06 -13.97 12.40
N GLN A 357 -22.77 -15.08 11.73
CA GLN A 357 -22.87 -16.41 12.32
C GLN A 357 -21.75 -16.67 13.34
N GLU A 358 -20.54 -16.20 13.06
CA GLU A 358 -19.36 -16.44 13.92
C GLU A 358 -19.22 -15.38 15.04
N PHE A 359 -19.81 -14.19 14.88
CA PHE A 359 -19.78 -13.11 15.86
C PHE A 359 -21.00 -13.12 16.78
N THR A 360 -20.79 -12.74 18.02
CA THR A 360 -21.84 -12.37 18.98
C THR A 360 -22.20 -10.89 18.82
N ARG A 361 -21.21 -10.06 18.54
CA ARG A 361 -21.38 -8.62 18.35
C ARG A 361 -21.82 -8.29 16.92
N ILE A 362 -22.83 -7.43 16.79
CA ILE A 362 -23.27 -6.92 15.50
C ILE A 362 -22.38 -5.74 15.09
N LEU A 363 -21.74 -5.86 13.94
CA LEU A 363 -20.97 -4.75 13.37
C LEU A 363 -21.90 -3.78 12.62
N ARG A 364 -21.53 -2.50 12.62
CA ARG A 364 -22.18 -1.50 11.77
C ARG A 364 -21.85 -1.77 10.30
N ASP A 365 -22.75 -1.37 9.38
CA ASP A 365 -22.56 -1.63 7.95
C ASP A 365 -21.22 -1.13 7.42
N LYS A 366 -20.78 0.06 7.82
CA LYS A 366 -19.48 0.60 7.40
C LYS A 366 -18.29 -0.23 7.91
N GLN A 367 -18.34 -0.70 9.15
CA GLN A 367 -17.32 -1.62 9.71
C GLN A 367 -17.31 -2.95 8.96
N MET A 368 -18.48 -3.44 8.55
CA MET A 368 -18.61 -4.67 7.76
C MET A 368 -18.02 -4.51 6.36
N TRP A 369 -18.25 -3.36 5.71
CA TRP A 369 -17.63 -3.03 4.43
C TRP A 369 -16.11 -2.89 4.54
N ASP A 370 -15.60 -2.28 5.60
CA ASP A 370 -14.15 -2.19 5.86
C ASP A 370 -13.54 -3.59 6.08
N ALA A 371 -14.23 -4.48 6.81
CA ALA A 371 -13.80 -5.86 7.00
C ALA A 371 -13.81 -6.64 5.68
N PHE A 372 -14.87 -6.51 4.87
CA PHE A 372 -14.96 -7.13 3.56
C PHE A 372 -13.87 -6.64 2.60
N PHE A 373 -13.56 -5.33 2.63
CA PHE A 373 -12.46 -4.75 1.87
C PHE A 373 -11.12 -5.40 2.28
N MET A 374 -10.81 -5.44 3.58
CA MET A 374 -9.57 -6.02 4.08
C MET A 374 -9.44 -7.50 3.74
N HIS A 375 -10.53 -8.26 3.83
CA HIS A 375 -10.57 -9.66 3.40
C HIS A 375 -10.27 -9.82 1.92
N SER A 376 -10.98 -9.09 1.06
CA SER A 376 -10.88 -9.21 -0.40
C SER A 376 -9.52 -8.77 -0.92
N MET A 377 -8.91 -7.77 -0.30
CA MET A 377 -7.60 -7.25 -0.68
C MET A 377 -6.43 -8.10 -0.18
N LYS A 378 -6.63 -8.96 0.81
CA LYS A 378 -5.63 -9.81 1.48
C LYS A 378 -4.51 -9.03 2.17
N ARG A 379 -3.93 -8.04 1.51
CA ARG A 379 -2.92 -7.11 2.02
C ARG A 379 -3.44 -5.70 1.84
N SER A 380 -3.80 -5.04 2.92
CA SER A 380 -4.48 -3.73 2.88
C SER A 380 -4.26 -2.93 4.15
N ALA A 381 -4.53 -1.63 4.04
CA ALA A 381 -4.49 -0.73 5.18
C ALA A 381 -5.90 -0.36 5.64
N ASN A 382 -6.07 -0.18 6.94
CA ASN A 382 -7.23 0.44 7.55
C ASN A 382 -6.80 1.74 8.24
N PHE A 383 -7.10 2.87 7.60
CA PHE A 383 -6.78 4.21 8.07
C PHE A 383 -7.96 4.91 8.73
N SER A 384 -8.94 4.14 9.16
CA SER A 384 -10.10 4.67 9.88
C SER A 384 -9.67 5.36 11.18
N VAL A 385 -10.38 6.42 11.53
CA VAL A 385 -10.07 7.20 12.72
C VAL A 385 -10.02 6.35 13.99
N PRO A 386 -9.28 6.77 15.02
CA PRO A 386 -9.34 6.13 16.32
C PRO A 386 -10.79 6.02 16.83
N GLY A 387 -11.12 4.96 17.53
CA GLY A 387 -12.48 4.72 18.04
C GLY A 387 -13.52 4.23 17.01
N SER A 388 -13.13 4.04 15.72
CA SER A 388 -14.02 3.53 14.66
C SER A 388 -14.31 2.03 14.73
N GLY A 389 -13.60 1.27 15.57
CA GLY A 389 -13.75 -0.19 15.68
C GLY A 389 -12.86 -0.97 14.72
N LYS A 390 -11.67 -0.45 14.39
CA LYS A 390 -10.67 -1.14 13.54
C LYS A 390 -10.39 -2.58 14.00
N THR A 391 -10.27 -2.78 15.32
CA THR A 391 -10.04 -4.09 15.93
C THR A 391 -11.18 -5.06 15.63
N SER A 392 -12.44 -4.64 15.82
CA SER A 392 -13.62 -5.47 15.50
C SER A 392 -13.67 -5.83 14.02
N SER A 393 -13.32 -4.88 13.11
CA SER A 393 -13.29 -5.14 11.67
C SER A 393 -12.18 -6.14 11.30
N ALA A 394 -11.00 -6.08 11.94
CA ALA A 394 -9.92 -7.06 11.74
C ALA A 394 -10.29 -8.44 12.27
N LEU A 395 -10.98 -8.52 13.43
CA LEU A 395 -11.51 -9.76 13.99
C LEU A 395 -12.59 -10.38 13.09
N ALA A 396 -13.41 -9.56 12.40
CA ALA A 396 -14.39 -10.04 11.43
C ALA A 396 -13.70 -10.71 10.22
N VAL A 397 -12.57 -10.17 9.76
CA VAL A 397 -11.75 -10.84 8.75
C VAL A 397 -11.27 -12.19 9.26
N PHE A 398 -10.78 -12.26 10.50
CA PHE A 398 -10.34 -13.52 11.11
C PHE A 398 -11.48 -14.53 11.24
N ALA A 399 -12.68 -14.10 11.64
CA ALA A 399 -13.85 -14.95 11.73
C ALA A 399 -14.20 -15.61 10.40
N TYR A 400 -14.24 -14.81 9.33
CA TYR A 400 -14.50 -15.31 8.00
C TYR A 400 -13.43 -16.31 7.53
N LEU A 401 -12.15 -15.94 7.66
CA LEU A 401 -11.02 -16.78 7.28
C LEU A 401 -10.98 -18.09 8.08
N LYS A 402 -11.32 -18.05 9.36
CA LYS A 402 -11.41 -19.22 10.20
C LYS A 402 -12.47 -20.19 9.70
N LYS A 403 -13.64 -19.70 9.34
CA LYS A 403 -14.78 -20.52 8.89
C LYS A 403 -14.58 -21.12 7.52
N ASN A 404 -14.09 -20.33 6.55
CA ASN A 404 -14.04 -20.75 5.15
C ASN A 404 -12.67 -21.26 4.71
N ASP A 405 -11.59 -20.70 5.25
CA ASP A 405 -10.23 -20.95 4.76
C ASP A 405 -9.34 -21.69 5.76
N ASN A 406 -9.95 -22.16 6.89
CA ASN A 406 -9.25 -22.87 7.97
C ASN A 406 -8.08 -22.08 8.58
N TYR A 407 -8.21 -20.76 8.72
CA TYR A 407 -7.26 -19.97 9.50
C TYR A 407 -7.42 -20.29 10.98
N GLN A 408 -6.31 -20.57 11.67
CA GLN A 408 -6.34 -21.00 13.07
C GLN A 408 -5.97 -19.87 14.03
N ASN A 409 -5.13 -18.96 13.57
CA ASN A 409 -4.46 -17.99 14.40
C ASN A 409 -4.54 -16.58 13.82
N ILE A 410 -4.51 -15.60 14.71
CA ILE A 410 -4.25 -14.20 14.42
C ILE A 410 -3.02 -13.75 15.22
N ILE A 411 -2.05 -13.14 14.54
CA ILE A 411 -0.88 -12.49 15.13
C ILE A 411 -1.08 -10.99 15.04
N VAL A 412 -1.01 -10.32 16.17
CA VAL A 412 -1.09 -8.86 16.28
C VAL A 412 0.26 -8.33 16.74
N ILE A 413 0.81 -7.40 15.96
CA ILE A 413 2.02 -6.65 16.30
C ILE A 413 1.58 -5.20 16.55
N GLY A 414 1.71 -4.73 17.77
CA GLY A 414 1.20 -3.42 18.17
C GLY A 414 1.82 -2.90 19.46
N PRO A 415 1.40 -1.73 19.95
CA PRO A 415 1.86 -1.23 21.23
C PRO A 415 1.37 -2.11 22.40
N LYS A 416 2.23 -2.29 23.40
CA LYS A 416 1.91 -3.11 24.61
C LYS A 416 0.57 -2.70 25.24
N ASN A 417 0.26 -1.41 25.26
CA ASN A 417 -0.96 -0.90 25.89
C ASN A 417 -2.24 -1.28 25.12
N SER A 418 -2.16 -1.71 23.85
CA SER A 418 -3.33 -2.17 23.09
C SER A 418 -3.69 -3.62 23.37
N PHE A 419 -2.82 -4.41 24.01
CA PHE A 419 -3.01 -5.84 24.20
C PHE A 419 -4.29 -6.19 24.96
N GLU A 420 -4.56 -5.50 26.05
CA GLU A 420 -5.78 -5.71 26.84
C GLU A 420 -7.03 -5.36 26.02
N SER A 421 -6.97 -4.29 25.23
CA SER A 421 -8.07 -3.92 24.32
C SER A 421 -8.33 -5.00 23.27
N TRP A 422 -7.29 -5.66 22.74
CA TRP A 422 -7.44 -6.78 21.82
C TRP A 422 -8.09 -8.00 22.46
N LYS A 423 -7.72 -8.34 23.71
CA LYS A 423 -8.33 -9.44 24.48
C LYS A 423 -9.82 -9.18 24.73
N ILE A 424 -10.16 -8.00 25.27
CA ILE A 424 -11.54 -7.59 25.54
C ILE A 424 -12.37 -7.58 24.26
N GLU A 425 -11.84 -7.03 23.18
CA GLU A 425 -12.57 -6.95 21.91
C GLU A 425 -12.75 -8.32 21.26
N PHE A 426 -11.78 -9.24 21.42
CA PHE A 426 -11.89 -10.61 20.96
C PHE A 426 -13.06 -11.33 21.68
N GLU A 427 -13.12 -11.25 23.01
CA GLU A 427 -14.19 -11.82 23.81
C GLU A 427 -15.55 -11.19 23.50
N ALA A 428 -15.59 -9.86 23.30
CA ALA A 428 -16.81 -9.15 22.92
C ALA A 428 -17.34 -9.54 21.53
N CYS A 429 -16.44 -9.81 20.58
CA CYS A 429 -16.81 -10.21 19.23
C CYS A 429 -17.24 -11.67 19.13
N PHE A 430 -16.53 -12.58 19.77
CA PHE A 430 -16.77 -14.02 19.65
C PHE A 430 -17.65 -14.61 20.74
N GLY A 431 -17.63 -14.03 21.95
CA GLY A 431 -18.38 -14.56 23.11
C GLY A 431 -18.09 -16.05 23.32
N ASP A 432 -19.14 -16.85 23.53
CA ASP A 432 -19.04 -18.29 23.73
C ASP A 432 -18.72 -19.10 22.47
N LYS A 433 -18.75 -18.46 21.26
CA LYS A 433 -18.52 -19.14 19.98
C LYS A 433 -17.05 -19.51 19.76
N LEU A 434 -16.14 -18.71 20.30
CA LEU A 434 -14.69 -18.96 20.22
C LEU A 434 -14.00 -18.46 21.49
N ALA A 435 -13.60 -19.38 22.36
CA ALA A 435 -12.85 -19.05 23.56
C ALA A 435 -11.49 -18.41 23.23
N LEU A 436 -11.15 -17.33 23.93
CA LEU A 436 -9.86 -16.69 23.83
C LEU A 436 -8.75 -17.61 24.38
N LYS A 437 -7.71 -17.84 23.59
CA LYS A 437 -6.48 -18.51 23.96
C LYS A 437 -5.31 -17.63 23.51
N CYS A 438 -4.90 -16.75 24.40
CA CYS A 438 -3.95 -15.70 24.10
C CYS A 438 -2.52 -16.07 24.51
N PHE A 439 -1.58 -15.87 23.57
CA PHE A 439 -0.16 -15.74 23.87
C PHE A 439 0.19 -14.25 23.91
N ASP A 440 0.71 -13.80 25.05
CA ASP A 440 1.15 -12.42 25.24
C ASP A 440 2.66 -12.42 25.51
N CYS A 441 3.44 -11.71 24.68
CA CYS A 441 4.90 -11.67 24.84
C CYS A 441 5.37 -11.02 26.16
N HIS A 442 4.46 -10.36 26.90
CA HIS A 442 4.72 -9.78 28.22
C HIS A 442 4.15 -10.58 29.38
N ASP A 443 3.48 -11.72 29.12
CA ASP A 443 2.94 -12.55 30.19
C ASP A 443 4.09 -13.11 31.06
N GLN A 444 4.07 -12.75 32.34
CA GLN A 444 5.08 -13.19 33.29
C GLN A 444 4.92 -14.66 33.68
N ASN A 445 3.71 -15.22 33.54
CA ASN A 445 3.44 -16.62 33.90
C ASN A 445 4.11 -17.60 32.91
N ILE A 446 4.41 -17.17 31.67
CA ILE A 446 5.14 -17.99 30.70
C ILE A 446 6.66 -17.98 30.96
N GLY A 447 7.14 -17.06 31.80
CA GLY A 447 8.54 -16.91 32.16
C GLY A 447 9.35 -15.95 31.29
N ASN A 448 10.64 -16.23 31.12
CA ASN A 448 11.58 -15.38 30.39
C ASN A 448 11.45 -15.52 28.86
N VAL A 449 12.22 -14.73 28.08
CA VAL A 449 12.18 -14.72 26.62
C VAL A 449 12.47 -16.12 26.02
N ASN A 450 13.42 -16.89 26.58
CA ASN A 450 13.75 -18.21 26.06
C ASN A 450 12.63 -19.23 26.30
N GLU A 451 11.98 -19.17 27.46
CA GLU A 451 10.80 -19.99 27.77
C GLU A 451 9.61 -19.66 26.85
N LYS A 452 9.37 -18.38 26.59
CA LYS A 452 8.38 -17.91 25.62
C LYS A 452 8.68 -18.39 24.19
N ARG A 453 9.95 -18.33 23.76
CA ARG A 453 10.36 -18.89 22.45
C ARG A 453 10.14 -20.40 22.38
N THR A 454 10.45 -21.12 23.46
CA THR A 454 10.21 -22.57 23.57
C THR A 454 8.71 -22.88 23.48
N CYS A 455 7.87 -22.12 24.19
CA CYS A 455 6.42 -22.21 24.11
C CYS A 455 5.91 -21.98 22.68
N LEU A 456 6.36 -20.91 22.01
CA LEU A 456 6.02 -20.64 20.60
C LEU A 456 6.48 -21.74 19.65
N LYS A 457 7.64 -22.32 19.89
CA LYS A 457 8.20 -23.38 19.06
C LYS A 457 7.42 -24.69 19.11
N TYR A 458 6.92 -25.08 20.28
CA TYR A 458 6.33 -26.40 20.53
C TYR A 458 4.84 -26.36 20.87
N GLU A 459 4.31 -25.25 21.36
CA GLU A 459 2.96 -25.17 21.89
C GLU A 459 2.07 -24.12 21.21
N HIS A 460 2.53 -23.52 20.10
CA HIS A 460 1.79 -22.46 19.40
C HIS A 460 0.36 -22.86 19.00
N LEU A 461 0.09 -24.15 18.77
CA LEU A 461 -1.26 -24.63 18.43
C LEU A 461 -2.27 -24.50 19.58
N LYS A 462 -1.81 -24.21 20.80
CA LYS A 462 -2.70 -23.98 21.96
C LYS A 462 -3.37 -22.61 21.90
N TYR A 463 -2.84 -21.68 21.09
CA TYR A 463 -3.24 -20.27 21.06
C TYR A 463 -3.94 -19.92 19.74
N ASN A 464 -4.91 -19.00 19.81
CA ASN A 464 -5.58 -18.45 18.64
C ASN A 464 -5.33 -16.94 18.46
N LEU A 465 -4.85 -16.25 19.50
CA LEU A 465 -4.42 -14.85 19.46
C LEU A 465 -2.98 -14.74 19.97
N PHE A 466 -2.10 -14.13 19.18
CA PHE A 466 -0.72 -13.85 19.57
C PHE A 466 -0.49 -12.34 19.57
N LEU A 467 0.06 -11.81 20.68
CA LEU A 467 0.31 -10.40 20.89
C LEU A 467 1.80 -10.15 21.05
N PHE A 468 2.38 -9.34 20.14
CA PHE A 468 3.78 -8.92 20.16
C PHE A 468 3.87 -7.41 20.09
N ASN A 469 4.80 -6.80 20.81
CA ASN A 469 5.10 -5.39 20.66
C ASN A 469 6.28 -5.18 19.71
N TYR A 470 6.37 -3.99 19.10
CA TYR A 470 7.40 -3.66 18.13
C TYR A 470 8.82 -3.76 18.70
N GLU A 471 8.97 -3.38 19.97
CA GLU A 471 10.25 -3.35 20.69
C GLU A 471 10.84 -4.74 20.87
N SER A 472 10.02 -5.74 21.14
CA SER A 472 10.47 -7.12 21.38
C SER A 472 10.40 -8.02 20.16
N LEU A 473 9.84 -7.54 19.04
CA LEU A 473 9.55 -8.35 17.86
C LEU A 473 10.77 -9.09 17.32
N ALA A 474 11.93 -8.41 17.29
CA ALA A 474 13.20 -8.99 16.79
C ALA A 474 13.58 -10.30 17.48
N ALA A 475 13.28 -10.44 18.77
CA ALA A 475 13.59 -11.64 19.55
C ALA A 475 12.77 -12.88 19.16
N TYR A 476 11.60 -12.70 18.48
CA TYR A 476 10.65 -13.77 18.17
C TYR A 476 10.50 -14.06 16.67
N ILE A 477 11.22 -13.37 15.80
CA ILE A 477 11.11 -13.54 14.33
C ILE A 477 11.19 -15.00 13.89
N PRO A 478 12.17 -15.83 14.35
CA PRO A 478 12.27 -17.22 13.90
C PRO A 478 11.03 -18.07 14.21
N GLU A 479 10.45 -17.87 15.39
CA GLU A 479 9.25 -18.59 15.85
C GLU A 479 8.00 -18.10 15.10
N ILE A 480 7.86 -16.79 14.90
CA ILE A 480 6.76 -16.20 14.14
C ILE A 480 6.81 -16.66 12.68
N ASP A 481 7.98 -16.65 12.05
CA ASP A 481 8.18 -17.15 10.68
C ASP A 481 7.78 -18.62 10.55
N LYS A 482 8.11 -19.43 11.55
CA LYS A 482 7.70 -20.83 11.60
C LYS A 482 6.17 -20.95 11.63
N ILE A 483 5.51 -20.18 12.50
CA ILE A 483 4.05 -20.18 12.64
C ILE A 483 3.39 -19.75 11.32
N LEU A 484 3.87 -18.68 10.69
CA LEU A 484 3.32 -18.15 9.44
C LEU A 484 3.49 -19.13 8.26
N ARG A 485 4.57 -19.90 8.22
CA ARG A 485 4.81 -20.90 7.17
C ARG A 485 4.03 -22.19 7.37
N GLN A 486 3.82 -22.61 8.61
CA GLN A 486 3.19 -23.87 8.94
C GLN A 486 1.67 -23.76 9.12
N ASN A 487 1.17 -22.58 9.50
CA ASN A 487 -0.23 -22.38 9.81
C ASN A 487 -0.80 -21.22 8.98
N LYS A 488 -2.05 -21.38 8.57
CA LYS A 488 -2.81 -20.26 7.99
C LYS A 488 -3.11 -19.24 9.09
N THR A 489 -2.41 -18.12 9.07
CA THR A 489 -2.43 -17.10 10.12
C THR A 489 -2.71 -15.72 9.53
N LEU A 490 -3.61 -14.97 10.13
CA LEU A 490 -3.84 -13.56 9.82
C LEU A 490 -2.83 -12.71 10.57
N LEU A 491 -2.09 -11.85 9.86
CA LEU A 491 -1.12 -10.94 10.43
C LEU A 491 -1.68 -9.52 10.47
N VAL A 492 -1.66 -8.89 11.63
CA VAL A 492 -2.16 -7.53 11.85
C VAL A 492 -1.08 -6.67 12.50
N TYR A 493 -0.83 -5.50 11.92
CA TYR A 493 0.01 -4.45 12.50
C TYR A 493 -0.89 -3.34 13.04
N ASP A 494 -0.94 -3.19 14.33
CA ASP A 494 -1.73 -2.14 14.99
C ASP A 494 -0.85 -0.93 15.28
N GLU A 495 -1.38 0.27 15.08
CA GLU A 495 -0.67 1.56 15.16
C GLU A 495 0.66 1.54 14.39
N VAL A 496 0.58 1.15 13.12
CA VAL A 496 1.74 0.92 12.23
C VAL A 496 2.63 2.16 12.03
N HIS A 497 2.12 3.36 12.33
CA HIS A 497 2.92 4.59 12.33
C HIS A 497 4.12 4.54 13.29
N ARG A 498 4.16 3.60 14.24
CA ARG A 498 5.32 3.39 15.13
C ARG A 498 6.57 2.90 14.40
N VAL A 499 6.43 2.26 13.25
CA VAL A 499 7.55 1.82 12.41
C VAL A 499 7.91 2.81 11.30
N LYS A 500 7.54 4.08 11.44
CA LYS A 500 7.78 5.14 10.45
C LYS A 500 9.27 5.37 10.14
N ARG A 501 10.19 5.19 11.11
CA ARG A 501 11.62 5.44 10.94
C ARG A 501 12.24 4.46 9.93
N ILE A 502 12.67 4.99 8.79
CA ILE A 502 13.31 4.21 7.73
C ILE A 502 14.64 3.64 8.23
N GLY A 503 14.84 2.32 8.01
CA GLY A 503 16.03 1.62 8.48
C GLY A 503 16.10 1.38 9.99
N GLY A 504 15.08 1.72 10.76
CA GLY A 504 14.96 1.38 12.18
C GLY A 504 14.83 -0.13 12.39
N GLU A 505 15.25 -0.62 13.55
CA GLU A 505 15.21 -2.05 13.89
C GLU A 505 13.78 -2.58 13.89
N TRP A 506 12.83 -1.86 14.45
CA TRP A 506 11.41 -2.24 14.49
C TRP A 506 10.81 -2.35 13.08
N ALA A 507 11.15 -1.39 12.20
CA ALA A 507 10.68 -1.40 10.82
C ALA A 507 11.23 -2.60 10.04
N ARG A 508 12.53 -2.91 10.19
CA ARG A 508 13.14 -4.08 9.56
C ARG A 508 12.48 -5.37 10.03
N SER A 509 12.33 -5.54 11.34
CA SER A 509 11.69 -6.70 11.94
C SER A 509 10.26 -6.88 11.45
N ALA A 510 9.47 -5.80 11.38
CA ALA A 510 8.11 -5.81 10.87
C ALA A 510 8.06 -6.20 9.39
N CYS A 511 8.92 -5.62 8.54
CA CYS A 511 9.00 -5.97 7.12
C CYS A 511 9.42 -7.43 6.91
N ASP A 512 10.35 -7.96 7.72
CA ASP A 512 10.81 -9.35 7.59
C ASP A 512 9.69 -10.34 7.93
N VAL A 513 8.95 -10.12 9.01
CA VAL A 513 7.79 -10.96 9.38
C VAL A 513 6.72 -10.94 8.30
N ALA A 514 6.44 -9.78 7.69
CA ALA A 514 5.39 -9.64 6.69
C ALA A 514 5.61 -10.45 5.40
N LYS A 515 6.87 -10.79 5.07
CA LYS A 515 7.22 -11.54 3.84
C LYS A 515 6.56 -12.93 3.78
N ASN A 516 6.39 -13.57 4.93
CA ASN A 516 5.85 -14.93 5.02
C ASN A 516 4.34 -14.99 5.25
N SER A 517 3.65 -13.86 5.28
CA SER A 517 2.20 -13.80 5.49
C SER A 517 1.43 -13.66 4.17
N THR A 518 0.33 -14.38 4.03
CA THR A 518 -0.61 -14.23 2.91
C THR A 518 -1.60 -13.10 3.15
N TYR A 519 -2.14 -13.01 4.37
CA TYR A 519 -3.07 -11.94 4.79
C TYR A 519 -2.37 -11.01 5.78
N THR A 520 -2.19 -9.77 5.37
CA THR A 520 -1.55 -8.74 6.21
C THR A 520 -2.41 -7.48 6.25
N ILE A 521 -2.79 -7.06 7.42
CA ILE A 521 -3.55 -5.83 7.63
C ILE A 521 -2.65 -4.86 8.41
N VAL A 522 -2.52 -3.63 7.94
CA VAL A 522 -1.91 -2.54 8.71
C VAL A 522 -3.00 -1.57 9.15
N MET A 523 -2.97 -1.15 10.41
CA MET A 523 -3.98 -0.27 10.98
C MET A 523 -3.32 0.95 11.63
N THR A 524 -3.87 2.12 11.36
CA THR A 524 -3.55 3.36 12.07
C THR A 524 -4.62 4.41 11.81
N GLY A 525 -4.89 5.26 12.78
CA GLY A 525 -5.76 6.44 12.60
C GLY A 525 -5.04 7.62 11.93
N THR A 526 -3.70 7.59 11.92
CA THR A 526 -2.84 8.66 11.40
C THR A 526 -1.78 8.07 10.48
N PRO A 527 -2.08 7.85 9.19
CA PRO A 527 -1.16 7.18 8.26
C PRO A 527 0.09 8.02 7.96
N ILE A 528 -0.03 9.35 7.95
CA ILE A 528 1.04 10.30 7.68
C ILE A 528 1.07 11.36 8.79
N PRO A 529 1.61 11.02 9.97
CA PRO A 529 1.64 11.97 11.07
C PRO A 529 2.63 13.13 10.87
N ASN A 530 3.67 12.97 10.06
CA ASN A 530 4.70 13.99 9.89
C ASN A 530 5.01 14.28 8.41
N SER A 531 5.31 13.26 7.62
CA SER A 531 5.66 13.41 6.20
C SER A 531 5.29 12.16 5.40
N TYR A 532 5.30 12.25 4.09
CA TYR A 532 5.07 11.08 3.23
C TYR A 532 6.11 9.97 3.39
N GLU A 533 7.25 10.22 4.02
CA GLU A 533 8.19 9.17 4.39
C GLU A 533 7.57 8.12 5.33
N ASP A 534 6.60 8.52 6.13
CA ASP A 534 5.92 7.65 7.09
C ASP A 534 5.23 6.47 6.42
N ILE A 535 4.84 6.60 5.13
CA ILE A 535 4.22 5.51 4.37
C ILE A 535 5.21 4.45 3.89
N TYR A 536 6.50 4.75 3.81
CA TYR A 536 7.50 3.89 3.20
C TYR A 536 7.53 2.49 3.81
N ASN A 537 7.63 2.40 5.12
CA ASN A 537 7.76 1.12 5.81
C ASN A 537 6.46 0.29 5.77
N PHE A 538 5.29 0.90 5.98
CA PHE A 538 4.05 0.13 5.92
C PHE A 538 3.70 -0.33 4.50
N LEU A 539 4.11 0.41 3.47
CA LEU A 539 3.99 -0.08 2.09
C LEU A 539 4.92 -1.26 1.82
N ASN A 540 6.14 -1.26 2.38
CA ASN A 540 7.01 -2.43 2.31
C ASN A 540 6.46 -3.63 3.11
N ILE A 541 5.71 -3.40 4.20
CA ILE A 541 4.99 -4.45 4.92
C ILE A 541 3.86 -5.03 4.05
N LEU A 542 3.07 -4.17 3.38
CA LEU A 542 1.94 -4.60 2.55
C LEU A 542 2.39 -5.20 1.21
N PHE A 543 3.49 -4.72 0.66
CA PHE A 543 3.98 -5.09 -0.67
C PHE A 543 5.48 -5.44 -0.64
N PRO A 544 5.88 -6.46 0.12
CA PRO A 544 7.31 -6.78 0.31
C PRO A 544 8.03 -7.09 -1.00
N ASP A 545 7.32 -7.67 -1.98
CA ASP A 545 7.86 -8.04 -3.29
C ASP A 545 7.59 -7.02 -4.39
N ASP A 546 6.52 -6.23 -4.24
CA ASP A 546 5.99 -5.40 -5.32
C ASP A 546 6.19 -3.89 -5.09
N TYR A 547 6.70 -3.47 -3.91
CA TYR A 547 6.83 -2.05 -3.56
C TYR A 547 7.56 -1.24 -4.63
N ARG A 548 8.74 -1.70 -5.05
CA ARG A 548 9.57 -0.94 -6.01
C ARG A 548 9.04 -0.97 -7.43
N SER A 549 8.36 -2.04 -7.82
CA SER A 549 7.81 -2.17 -9.18
C SER A 549 6.53 -1.38 -9.36
N PHE A 550 5.71 -1.29 -8.32
CA PHE A 550 4.41 -0.62 -8.40
C PHE A 550 4.42 0.79 -7.81
N PHE A 551 4.91 0.96 -6.58
CA PHE A 551 4.99 2.29 -5.96
C PHE A 551 6.24 3.04 -6.43
N GLY A 552 7.42 2.44 -6.30
CA GLY A 552 8.67 2.95 -6.85
C GLY A 552 9.19 4.26 -6.23
N PHE A 553 8.51 4.79 -5.22
CA PHE A 553 8.91 6.02 -4.56
C PHE A 553 10.19 5.80 -3.75
N ASN A 554 11.21 6.58 -4.05
CA ASN A 554 12.40 6.58 -3.23
C ASN A 554 12.25 7.49 -2.00
N HIS A 555 13.11 7.31 -1.02
CA HIS A 555 13.11 8.09 0.22
C HIS A 555 13.09 9.61 -0.03
N TRP A 556 13.91 10.12 -0.95
CA TRP A 556 14.00 11.54 -1.24
C TRP A 556 12.70 12.12 -1.86
N SER A 557 12.05 11.35 -2.73
CA SER A 557 10.77 11.77 -3.33
C SER A 557 9.62 11.78 -2.33
N LEU A 558 9.72 10.98 -1.26
CA LEU A 558 8.75 10.97 -0.17
C LEU A 558 9.03 12.04 0.88
N ALA A 559 10.31 12.41 1.12
CA ALA A 559 10.68 13.47 2.06
C ALA A 559 10.18 14.84 1.62
N ASN A 560 10.31 15.14 0.32
CA ASN A 560 9.95 16.43 -0.27
C ASN A 560 9.14 16.23 -1.57
N PRO A 561 7.90 15.73 -1.48
CA PRO A 561 7.10 15.44 -2.67
C PRO A 561 6.60 16.73 -3.32
N SER A 562 6.74 16.82 -4.65
CA SER A 562 6.03 17.83 -5.44
C SER A 562 4.52 17.57 -5.41
N GLU A 563 3.70 18.55 -5.74
CA GLU A 563 2.23 18.38 -5.81
C GLU A 563 1.85 17.23 -6.76
N ASN A 564 2.51 17.11 -7.91
CA ASN A 564 2.28 15.98 -8.81
C ASN A 564 2.65 14.63 -8.17
N THR A 565 3.72 14.58 -7.38
CA THR A 565 4.12 13.38 -6.66
C THR A 565 3.10 13.01 -5.59
N LYS A 566 2.53 13.99 -4.88
CA LYS A 566 1.47 13.75 -3.89
C LYS A 566 0.22 13.16 -4.53
N LEU A 567 -0.20 13.70 -5.68
CA LEU A 567 -1.33 13.16 -6.45
C LEU A 567 -1.05 11.72 -6.89
N GLU A 568 0.14 11.45 -7.40
CA GLU A 568 0.53 10.11 -7.83
C GLU A 568 0.56 9.10 -6.66
N ILE A 569 1.07 9.51 -5.49
CA ILE A 569 1.06 8.68 -4.27
C ILE A 569 -0.38 8.34 -3.90
N ASN A 570 -1.26 9.33 -3.86
CA ASN A 570 -2.66 9.15 -3.50
C ASN A 570 -3.39 8.22 -4.47
N ASP A 571 -3.22 8.42 -5.78
CA ASP A 571 -3.85 7.59 -6.81
C ASP A 571 -3.40 6.12 -6.71
N ARG A 572 -2.11 5.89 -6.49
CA ARG A 572 -1.57 4.53 -6.34
C ARG A 572 -1.99 3.86 -5.03
N LEU A 573 -2.15 4.63 -3.95
CA LEU A 573 -2.56 4.11 -2.64
C LEU A 573 -4.06 3.89 -2.51
N LYS A 574 -4.87 4.74 -3.13
CA LYS A 574 -6.33 4.74 -3.01
C LYS A 574 -7.00 3.37 -3.11
N PRO A 575 -6.58 2.44 -4.00
CA PRO A 575 -7.17 1.11 -4.08
C PRO A 575 -6.88 0.20 -2.87
N PHE A 576 -5.86 0.48 -2.06
CA PHE A 576 -5.30 -0.46 -1.09
C PHE A 576 -5.59 -0.14 0.38
N TYR A 577 -6.36 0.90 0.68
CA TYR A 577 -6.78 1.20 2.05
C TYR A 577 -8.28 1.45 2.14
N CYS A 578 -8.86 1.18 3.29
CA CYS A 578 -10.17 1.69 3.69
C CYS A 578 -10.00 2.78 4.75
N ARG A 579 -10.97 3.69 4.82
CA ARG A 579 -10.98 4.80 5.77
C ARG A 579 -12.41 5.14 6.15
N THR A 580 -12.67 5.20 7.44
CA THR A 580 -13.99 5.51 8.01
C THR A 580 -13.83 6.63 9.02
N SER A 581 -14.63 7.67 8.89
CA SER A 581 -14.69 8.80 9.82
C SER A 581 -15.63 8.52 11.00
N LYS A 582 -15.56 9.34 12.04
CA LYS A 582 -16.55 9.28 13.13
C LYS A 582 -17.94 9.67 12.67
N TYR A 583 -18.04 10.58 11.70
CA TYR A 583 -19.30 10.99 11.08
C TYR A 583 -19.98 9.82 10.38
N ASP A 584 -19.24 9.01 9.61
CA ASP A 584 -19.76 7.80 8.94
C ASP A 584 -20.37 6.79 9.94
N LEU A 585 -19.97 6.88 11.20
CA LEU A 585 -20.43 6.00 12.27
C LEU A 585 -21.51 6.65 13.16
N GLY A 586 -21.96 7.85 12.83
CA GLY A 586 -22.99 8.56 13.58
C GLY A 586 -22.54 8.99 14.98
N VAL A 587 -21.25 9.29 15.18
CA VAL A 587 -20.78 9.89 16.43
C VAL A 587 -21.08 11.39 16.36
N PRO A 588 -21.79 11.97 17.38
CA PRO A 588 -22.10 13.41 17.37
C PRO A 588 -20.82 14.25 17.37
N ALA A 589 -20.83 15.36 16.65
CA ALA A 589 -19.68 16.28 16.62
C ALA A 589 -19.40 16.85 18.04
N PRO A 590 -18.13 17.04 18.42
CA PRO A 590 -17.82 17.75 19.67
C PRO A 590 -18.21 19.23 19.53
N ASN A 591 -18.42 19.87 20.67
CA ASN A 591 -18.56 21.33 20.73
C ASN A 591 -17.28 22.01 20.25
N GLU A 592 -17.40 23.26 19.84
CA GLU A 592 -16.23 24.10 19.56
C GLU A 592 -15.28 24.14 20.77
N ASP A 593 -13.99 24.11 20.49
CA ASP A 593 -12.96 24.18 21.51
C ASP A 593 -13.07 25.50 22.29
N LYS A 594 -12.97 25.43 23.60
CA LYS A 594 -12.93 26.61 24.47
C LYS A 594 -11.52 26.94 24.89
N GLU A 595 -11.10 28.15 24.60
CA GLU A 595 -9.78 28.65 24.94
C GLU A 595 -9.85 29.48 26.24
N ILE A 596 -9.03 29.12 27.22
CA ILE A 596 -8.92 29.82 28.51
C ILE A 596 -7.55 30.49 28.52
N ILE A 597 -7.57 31.83 28.43
CA ILE A 597 -6.36 32.64 28.42
C ILE A 597 -5.99 33.05 29.84
N SER A 598 -4.79 32.69 30.26
CA SER A 598 -4.14 33.11 31.48
C SER A 598 -3.14 34.23 31.17
N LEU A 599 -3.23 35.33 31.86
CA LEU A 599 -2.28 36.44 31.72
C LEU A 599 -1.10 36.20 32.68
N ALA A 600 0.10 36.22 32.12
CA ALA A 600 1.32 36.14 32.93
C ALA A 600 1.45 37.37 33.88
N THR A 601 1.90 37.09 35.09
CA THR A 601 2.22 38.16 36.06
C THR A 601 3.46 38.94 35.63
N PRO A 602 3.72 40.14 36.19
CA PRO A 602 4.95 40.86 35.92
C PRO A 602 6.21 40.06 36.18
N LEU A 603 6.19 39.14 37.16
CA LEU A 603 7.32 38.31 37.53
C LEU A 603 7.53 37.16 36.48
N GLU A 604 6.44 36.55 36.00
CA GLU A 604 6.51 35.59 34.91
C GLU A 604 7.00 36.25 33.61
N ASN A 605 6.56 37.45 33.30
CA ASN A 605 7.03 38.23 32.15
C ASN A 605 8.54 38.54 32.25
N GLN A 606 9.01 38.90 33.43
CA GLN A 606 10.43 39.19 33.67
C GLN A 606 11.28 37.91 33.46
N ILE A 607 10.87 36.79 34.01
CA ILE A 607 11.56 35.48 33.83
C ILE A 607 11.56 35.12 32.35
N PHE A 608 10.42 35.25 31.66
CA PHE A 608 10.31 34.95 30.23
C PHE A 608 11.32 35.80 29.40
N THR A 609 11.44 37.09 29.70
CA THR A 609 12.35 38.01 29.00
C THR A 609 13.81 37.58 29.19
N ILE A 610 14.18 37.14 30.40
CA ILE A 610 15.53 36.67 30.69
C ILE A 610 15.80 35.36 29.93
N LEU A 611 14.85 34.39 29.91
CA LEU A 611 14.98 33.15 29.17
C LEU A 611 15.18 33.41 27.68
N ARG A 612 14.37 34.30 27.09
CA ARG A 612 14.46 34.66 25.66
C ARG A 612 15.85 35.21 25.33
N LYS A 613 16.42 36.05 26.19
CA LYS A 613 17.77 36.61 26.00
C LYS A 613 18.85 35.55 26.19
N ALA A 614 18.73 34.68 27.20
CA ALA A 614 19.74 33.67 27.53
C ALA A 614 19.88 32.58 26.49
N TYR A 615 18.76 32.16 25.90
CA TYR A 615 18.69 31.04 24.94
C TYR A 615 18.44 31.50 23.51
N ARG A 616 18.74 32.75 23.14
CA ARG A 616 18.55 33.28 21.77
C ARG A 616 19.22 32.40 20.68
N GLU A 617 20.41 31.89 21.01
CA GLU A 617 21.20 31.04 20.10
C GLU A 617 20.81 29.53 20.14
N ASN A 618 19.97 29.15 21.09
CA ASN A 618 19.50 27.77 21.24
C ASN A 618 17.97 27.72 21.36
N PRO A 619 17.27 27.86 20.24
CA PRO A 619 15.82 27.99 20.19
C PRO A 619 15.06 26.84 20.81
N LEU A 620 15.53 25.59 20.65
CA LEU A 620 14.86 24.41 21.20
C LEU A 620 14.98 24.37 22.73
N ALA A 621 16.15 24.74 23.29
CA ALA A 621 16.29 24.90 24.73
C ALA A 621 15.38 26.01 25.28
N LEU A 622 15.26 27.12 24.55
CA LEU A 622 14.32 28.20 24.88
C LEU A 622 12.88 27.69 24.97
N LEU A 623 12.43 26.93 23.99
CA LEU A 623 11.09 26.37 23.94
C LEU A 623 10.81 25.47 25.15
N ILE A 624 11.75 24.55 25.47
CA ILE A 624 11.65 23.69 26.66
C ILE A 624 11.54 24.54 27.95
N ARG A 625 12.38 25.55 28.09
CA ARG A 625 12.36 26.42 29.24
C ARG A 625 11.08 27.28 29.38
N ILE A 626 10.50 27.73 28.26
CA ILE A 626 9.21 28.42 28.28
C ILE A 626 8.10 27.48 28.71
N LEU A 627 8.06 26.26 28.19
CA LEU A 627 7.09 25.25 28.63
C LEU A 627 7.19 24.95 30.12
N GLN A 628 8.43 24.84 30.64
CA GLN A 628 8.64 24.70 32.08
C GLN A 628 8.12 25.90 32.88
N LEU A 629 8.38 27.11 32.43
CA LEU A 629 7.88 28.35 33.07
C LEU A 629 6.35 28.37 33.08
N GLU A 630 5.70 28.08 31.98
CA GLU A 630 4.25 28.06 31.85
C GLU A 630 3.56 27.04 32.74
N SER A 631 4.22 25.89 32.93
CA SER A 631 3.71 24.78 33.71
C SER A 631 3.97 24.96 35.21
N ASN A 632 5.22 25.04 35.59
CA ASN A 632 5.68 25.31 36.95
C ASN A 632 7.08 25.93 36.93
N PRO A 633 7.27 27.16 37.37
CA PRO A 633 8.57 27.85 37.37
C PRO A 633 9.67 27.14 38.14
N LYS A 634 9.36 26.35 39.16
CA LYS A 634 10.35 25.49 39.89
C LYS A 634 11.06 24.50 38.99
N MET A 635 10.44 24.07 37.90
CA MET A 635 11.07 23.17 36.94
C MET A 635 12.29 23.81 36.26
N LEU A 636 12.38 25.13 36.23
CA LEU A 636 13.54 25.86 35.67
C LEU A 636 14.82 25.59 36.47
N ALA A 637 14.71 25.30 37.77
CA ALA A 637 15.83 24.98 38.63
C ALA A 637 16.29 23.50 38.49
N GLN A 638 15.56 22.68 37.72
CA GLN A 638 15.92 21.25 37.55
C GLN A 638 16.85 21.06 36.34
N ALA A 639 17.76 20.08 36.47
CA ALA A 639 18.60 19.67 35.36
C ALA A 639 17.76 19.03 34.26
N ILE A 640 17.99 19.46 33.00
CA ILE A 640 17.28 18.93 31.81
C ILE A 640 17.97 17.71 31.23
N ASP A 641 19.26 17.59 31.42
CA ASP A 641 20.18 16.57 30.88
C ASP A 641 20.05 15.19 31.56
N THR A 642 19.02 14.98 32.37
CA THR A 642 18.75 13.65 32.94
C THR A 642 18.15 12.72 31.85
N PRO A 643 18.49 11.43 31.87
CA PRO A 643 17.98 10.45 30.90
C PRO A 643 16.44 10.47 30.78
N ASP A 644 15.74 10.63 31.90
CA ASP A 644 14.28 10.66 31.96
C ASP A 644 13.71 11.92 31.26
N ASN A 645 14.32 13.08 31.44
CA ASN A 645 13.92 14.33 30.79
C ASN A 645 14.23 14.29 29.30
N ILE A 646 15.38 13.79 28.90
CA ILE A 646 15.76 13.62 27.49
C ILE A 646 14.74 12.74 26.78
N ALA A 647 14.41 11.57 27.36
CA ALA A 647 13.40 10.67 26.82
C ALA A 647 12.00 11.30 26.78
N LEU A 648 11.63 12.11 27.75
CA LEU A 648 10.36 12.84 27.78
C LEU A 648 10.31 13.87 26.64
N PHE A 649 11.32 14.72 26.51
CA PHE A 649 11.35 15.76 25.49
C PHE A 649 11.48 15.19 24.07
N SER A 650 12.23 14.10 23.88
CA SER A 650 12.28 13.38 22.63
C SER A 650 10.88 12.94 22.17
N ARG A 651 10.08 12.39 23.08
CA ARG A 651 8.69 11.99 22.79
C ARG A 651 7.74 13.18 22.57
N VAL A 652 7.86 14.22 23.39
CA VAL A 652 6.98 15.40 23.32
C VAL A 652 7.17 16.15 22.02
N PHE A 653 8.43 16.31 21.58
CA PHE A 653 8.77 17.06 20.37
C PHE A 653 8.97 16.21 19.14
N ASP A 654 8.95 14.87 19.28
CA ASP A 654 9.26 13.90 18.21
C ASP A 654 10.65 14.15 17.57
N ILE A 655 11.65 14.37 18.42
CA ILE A 655 13.03 14.69 18.06
C ILE A 655 13.97 13.58 18.54
N ASP A 656 15.08 13.34 17.84
CA ASP A 656 16.10 12.36 18.25
C ASP A 656 16.73 12.76 19.58
N GLU A 657 16.84 11.82 20.52
CA GLU A 657 17.46 12.03 21.84
C GLU A 657 18.87 12.64 21.74
N LYS A 658 19.63 12.23 20.72
CA LYS A 658 20.97 12.79 20.46
C LYS A 658 20.98 14.29 20.17
N ASN A 659 19.89 14.83 19.68
CA ASN A 659 19.78 16.28 19.43
C ASN A 659 19.55 17.03 20.74
N ILE A 660 18.84 16.43 21.68
CA ILE A 660 18.61 16.98 23.03
C ILE A 660 19.86 16.86 23.89
N GLU A 661 20.58 15.72 23.84
CA GLU A 661 21.84 15.50 24.55
C GLU A 661 22.94 16.50 24.18
N LYS A 662 22.92 17.03 22.95
CA LYS A 662 23.91 18.01 22.47
C LYS A 662 23.57 19.44 22.83
N MET A 663 22.43 19.69 23.49
CA MET A 663 22.03 21.04 23.87
C MET A 663 22.81 21.53 25.06
N ASP A 664 23.32 22.75 24.92
CA ASP A 664 23.95 23.47 26.04
C ASP A 664 22.85 24.19 26.86
N PHE A 665 22.56 23.68 28.03
CA PHE A 665 21.68 24.32 29.00
C PHE A 665 22.50 25.17 29.93
N LYS A 666 22.55 26.48 29.66
CA LYS A 666 23.31 27.45 30.47
C LYS A 666 22.83 27.47 31.91
N ASP A 667 23.76 27.58 32.86
CA ASP A 667 23.43 27.90 34.25
C ASP A 667 22.81 29.28 34.35
N PHE A 668 21.84 29.41 35.23
CA PHE A 668 21.15 30.68 35.42
C PHE A 668 22.05 31.72 36.15
N SER A 669 21.79 32.99 35.82
CA SER A 669 22.41 34.12 36.55
C SER A 669 21.85 34.20 37.98
N ARG A 670 22.59 34.85 38.90
CA ARG A 670 22.11 35.10 40.25
C ARG A 670 20.78 35.84 40.28
N ASP A 671 20.53 36.72 39.30
CA ASP A 671 19.26 37.45 39.17
C ASP A 671 18.09 36.50 38.88
N MET A 672 18.29 35.49 38.03
CA MET A 672 17.28 34.47 37.75
C MET A 672 16.99 33.63 39.00
N ASP A 673 18.01 33.20 39.75
CA ASP A 673 17.81 32.44 40.98
C ASP A 673 16.96 33.22 42.01
N SER A 674 17.19 34.54 42.13
CA SER A 674 16.41 35.41 42.98
C SER A 674 14.93 35.47 42.54
N LEU A 675 14.67 35.58 41.23
CA LEU A 675 13.30 35.59 40.68
C LEU A 675 12.60 34.22 40.85
N LEU A 676 13.32 33.11 40.71
CA LEU A 676 12.78 31.79 40.94
C LEU A 676 12.42 31.54 42.40
N VAL A 677 13.19 32.07 43.34
CA VAL A 677 12.83 32.05 44.77
C VAL A 677 11.57 32.90 45.05
N GLN A 678 11.47 34.05 44.42
CA GLN A 678 10.33 34.96 44.58
C GLN A 678 9.03 34.39 44.03
N ILE A 679 9.06 33.78 42.83
CA ILE A 679 7.88 33.23 42.18
C ILE A 679 7.41 31.93 42.87
N GLY A 680 8.36 31.13 43.37
CA GLY A 680 8.08 29.86 44.03
C GLY A 680 7.32 28.86 43.16
N ASP A 681 6.17 28.38 43.66
CA ASP A 681 5.28 27.44 42.94
C ASP A 681 4.17 28.13 42.13
N PHE A 682 4.18 29.47 42.07
CA PHE A 682 3.12 30.23 41.44
C PHE A 682 3.18 30.06 39.91
N SER A 683 2.06 29.70 39.31
CA SER A 683 1.82 29.74 37.87
C SER A 683 0.42 30.26 37.63
N SER A 684 0.32 31.32 36.84
CA SER A 684 -0.97 31.91 36.42
C SER A 684 -1.85 30.87 35.71
N LYS A 685 -1.24 30.07 34.84
CA LYS A 685 -1.90 29.02 34.09
C LYS A 685 -2.46 27.93 35.01
N ARG A 686 -1.67 27.45 36.00
CA ARG A 686 -2.12 26.47 36.98
C ARG A 686 -3.31 26.94 37.78
N ASN A 687 -3.26 28.16 38.26
CA ASN A 687 -4.36 28.76 39.06
C ASN A 687 -5.65 28.83 38.25
N GLN A 688 -5.55 29.22 36.96
CA GLN A 688 -6.70 29.24 36.07
C GLN A 688 -7.25 27.84 35.79
N CYS A 689 -6.37 26.84 35.69
CA CYS A 689 -6.76 25.42 35.55
C CYS A 689 -7.55 24.93 36.76
N VAL A 690 -7.06 25.17 37.96
CA VAL A 690 -7.72 24.75 39.22
C VAL A 690 -9.08 25.43 39.35
N LYS A 691 -9.20 26.74 39.01
CA LYS A 691 -10.46 27.44 38.97
C LYS A 691 -11.46 26.81 38.01
N LEU A 692 -11.05 26.52 36.80
CA LEU A 692 -11.88 25.83 35.79
C LEU A 692 -12.34 24.45 36.29
N ILE A 693 -11.44 23.67 36.90
CA ILE A 693 -11.79 22.38 37.52
C ILE A 693 -12.88 22.57 38.57
N GLN A 694 -12.73 23.53 39.46
CA GLN A 694 -13.71 23.84 40.50
C GLN A 694 -15.08 24.20 39.93
N GLU A 695 -15.15 25.02 38.89
CA GLU A 695 -16.38 25.40 38.17
C GLU A 695 -17.07 24.18 37.54
N LEU A 696 -16.32 23.31 36.86
CA LEU A 696 -16.86 22.12 36.21
C LEU A 696 -17.37 21.08 37.22
N VAL A 697 -16.59 20.81 38.28
CA VAL A 697 -16.98 19.85 39.30
C VAL A 697 -18.17 20.40 40.11
N SER A 698 -18.25 21.68 40.40
CA SER A 698 -19.43 22.31 41.04
C SER A 698 -20.71 22.16 40.20
N SER A 699 -20.55 22.01 38.88
CA SER A 699 -21.63 21.70 37.95
C SER A 699 -21.89 20.16 37.84
N ASN A 700 -21.38 19.35 38.79
CA ASN A 700 -21.48 17.90 38.83
C ASN A 700 -20.90 17.17 37.63
N LYS A 701 -19.84 17.71 37.02
CA LYS A 701 -19.15 17.10 35.90
C LYS A 701 -17.92 16.35 36.35
N ASN A 702 -17.63 15.24 35.65
CA ASN A 702 -16.35 14.56 35.77
C ASN A 702 -15.39 15.17 34.72
N VAL A 703 -14.14 15.35 35.08
CA VAL A 703 -13.15 16.08 34.28
C VAL A 703 -11.89 15.26 34.13
N ILE A 704 -11.35 15.21 32.93
CA ILE A 704 -10.00 14.69 32.68
C ILE A 704 -9.07 15.86 32.38
N VAL A 705 -7.88 15.88 33.03
CA VAL A 705 -6.85 16.90 32.81
C VAL A 705 -5.63 16.27 32.18
N TRP A 706 -5.26 16.77 31.00
CA TRP A 706 -4.11 16.33 30.24
C TRP A 706 -2.89 17.18 30.54
N CYS A 707 -1.84 16.54 31.05
CA CYS A 707 -0.57 17.14 31.37
C CYS A 707 0.59 16.38 30.72
N ILE A 708 1.72 17.04 30.48
CA ILE A 708 2.95 16.44 29.98
C ILE A 708 3.89 16.12 31.14
N PHE A 709 4.13 17.12 32.00
CA PHE A 709 5.10 16.98 33.07
C PHE A 709 4.48 16.33 34.32
N LYS A 710 5.24 15.41 34.92
CA LYS A 710 4.82 14.77 36.17
C LYS A 710 4.60 15.77 37.29
N GLN A 711 5.48 16.76 37.37
CA GLN A 711 5.38 17.80 38.41
C GLN A 711 4.11 18.63 38.28
N SER A 712 3.70 18.96 37.05
CA SER A 712 2.42 19.64 36.81
C SER A 712 1.23 18.83 37.28
N MET A 713 1.27 17.49 37.05
CA MET A 713 0.23 16.58 37.55
C MET A 713 0.16 16.63 39.07
N ASP A 714 1.30 16.50 39.76
CA ASP A 714 1.41 16.48 41.23
C ASP A 714 0.92 17.81 41.82
N ASP A 715 1.26 18.96 41.21
CA ASP A 715 0.90 20.29 41.68
C ASP A 715 -0.61 20.59 41.49
N ILE A 716 -1.19 20.19 40.33
CA ILE A 716 -2.62 20.34 40.11
C ILE A 716 -3.38 19.41 41.04
N PHE A 717 -2.93 18.15 41.22
CA PHE A 717 -3.53 17.18 42.09
C PHE A 717 -3.62 17.68 43.54
N LYS A 718 -2.49 18.18 44.06
CA LYS A 718 -2.44 18.76 45.40
C LYS A 718 -3.42 19.92 45.56
N ALA A 719 -3.40 20.88 44.57
CA ALA A 719 -4.29 22.02 44.62
C ALA A 719 -5.77 21.65 44.54
N VAL A 720 -6.12 20.61 43.80
CA VAL A 720 -7.49 20.10 43.68
C VAL A 720 -7.95 19.39 44.98
N LEU A 721 -7.05 18.61 45.59
CA LEU A 721 -7.32 17.97 46.88
C LEU A 721 -7.50 18.98 48.02
N ASP A 722 -6.71 20.04 48.02
CA ASP A 722 -6.80 21.13 49.00
C ASP A 722 -8.18 21.86 48.93
N LEU A 723 -8.88 21.77 47.77
CA LEU A 723 -10.26 22.24 47.61
C LEU A 723 -11.31 21.21 48.01
N GLY A 724 -10.89 20.02 48.52
CA GLY A 724 -11.80 18.93 48.89
C GLY A 724 -12.42 18.20 47.71
N ILE A 725 -11.88 18.34 46.51
CA ILE A 725 -12.37 17.65 45.29
C ILE A 725 -11.69 16.29 45.16
N PRO A 726 -12.44 15.17 45.05
CA PRO A 726 -11.86 13.87 44.83
C PRO A 726 -11.13 13.76 43.48
N ALA A 727 -9.83 13.53 43.52
CA ALA A 727 -8.97 13.45 42.33
C ALA A 727 -7.99 12.29 42.45
N ASP A 728 -7.45 11.83 41.33
CA ASP A 728 -6.34 10.89 41.30
C ASP A 728 -5.47 11.09 40.04
N ILE A 729 -4.26 10.49 40.05
CA ILE A 729 -3.25 10.63 39.00
C ILE A 729 -2.98 9.26 38.37
N ILE A 730 -2.93 9.22 37.03
CA ILE A 730 -2.37 8.09 36.27
C ILE A 730 -1.19 8.58 35.44
N ASN A 731 0.01 8.14 35.81
CA ASN A 731 1.26 8.39 35.07
C ASN A 731 2.05 7.09 34.84
N GLY A 732 3.23 7.18 34.19
CA GLY A 732 4.08 6.03 33.87
C GLY A 732 4.53 5.20 35.09
N ALA A 733 4.60 5.79 36.28
CA ALA A 733 5.04 5.13 37.49
C ALA A 733 3.92 4.32 38.20
N VAL A 734 2.65 4.55 37.88
CA VAL A 734 1.51 3.84 38.47
C VAL A 734 1.46 2.42 37.91
N LEU A 735 1.36 1.41 38.78
CA LEU A 735 1.26 0.00 38.40
C LEU A 735 -0.04 -0.28 37.64
N GLN A 736 -0.03 -1.28 36.77
CA GLN A 736 -1.17 -1.57 35.90
C GLN A 736 -2.44 -1.91 36.69
N GLU A 737 -2.31 -2.64 37.76
CA GLU A 737 -3.43 -2.98 38.64
C GLU A 737 -4.06 -1.74 39.30
N ASP A 738 -3.23 -0.82 39.76
CA ASP A 738 -3.69 0.43 40.38
C ASP A 738 -4.35 1.34 39.34
N ARG A 739 -3.86 1.37 38.09
CA ARG A 739 -4.50 2.12 36.97
C ARG A 739 -5.93 1.63 36.77
N VAL A 740 -6.14 0.29 36.71
CA VAL A 740 -7.46 -0.28 36.51
C VAL A 740 -8.39 0.11 37.68
N LYS A 741 -7.88 0.12 38.89
CA LYS A 741 -8.64 0.53 40.09
C LYS A 741 -9.06 2.00 39.97
N ILE A 742 -8.13 2.91 39.72
CA ILE A 742 -8.39 4.35 39.57
C ILE A 742 -9.43 4.62 38.48
N ILE A 743 -9.28 3.96 37.32
CA ILE A 743 -10.22 4.07 36.22
C ILE A 743 -11.63 3.65 36.60
N ASN A 744 -11.76 2.54 37.36
CA ASN A 744 -13.05 2.04 37.83
C ASN A 744 -13.66 2.99 38.89
N GLU A 745 -12.86 3.54 39.79
CA GLU A 745 -13.32 4.56 40.76
C GLU A 745 -13.79 5.84 40.07
N PHE A 746 -13.09 6.29 39.00
CA PHE A 746 -13.53 7.40 38.19
C PHE A 746 -14.84 7.09 37.45
N LYS A 747 -14.98 5.89 36.88
CA LYS A 747 -16.22 5.45 36.21
C LYS A 747 -17.39 5.34 37.18
N GLN A 748 -17.15 5.04 38.45
CA GLN A 748 -18.16 5.00 39.50
C GLN A 748 -18.48 6.39 40.09
N GLY A 749 -17.77 7.43 39.66
CA GLY A 749 -17.95 8.81 40.16
C GLY A 749 -17.37 9.07 41.55
N LYS A 750 -16.60 8.15 42.14
CA LYS A 750 -15.86 8.31 43.37
C LYS A 750 -14.73 9.33 43.24
N ILE A 751 -14.10 9.34 42.10
CA ILE A 751 -13.13 10.34 41.65
C ILE A 751 -13.82 11.24 40.66
N LYS A 752 -13.71 12.55 40.82
CA LYS A 752 -14.29 13.57 39.95
C LYS A 752 -13.29 14.15 38.94
N VAL A 753 -12.02 14.13 39.29
CA VAL A 753 -10.93 14.66 38.44
C VAL A 753 -9.86 13.61 38.24
N LEU A 754 -9.62 13.25 36.99
CA LEU A 754 -8.56 12.35 36.59
C LEU A 754 -7.43 13.14 35.91
N ILE A 755 -6.25 13.17 36.51
CA ILE A 755 -5.09 13.86 35.98
C ILE A 755 -4.14 12.85 35.35
N THR A 756 -3.75 13.06 34.10
CA THR A 756 -2.96 12.06 33.38
C THR A 756 -2.20 12.67 32.20
N ASN A 757 -1.35 11.87 31.56
CA ASN A 757 -0.69 12.26 30.33
C ASN A 757 -1.18 11.43 29.13
N PRO A 758 -1.11 11.99 27.91
CA PRO A 758 -1.56 11.30 26.70
C PRO A 758 -0.83 9.98 26.44
N HIS A 759 0.45 9.85 26.81
CA HIS A 759 1.24 8.64 26.57
C HIS A 759 0.81 7.45 27.45
N THR A 760 0.37 7.71 28.66
CA THR A 760 0.04 6.62 29.62
C THR A 760 -1.41 6.17 29.47
N LEU A 761 -2.35 7.09 29.26
CA LEU A 761 -3.76 6.77 29.20
C LEU A 761 -4.30 6.69 27.76
N ALA A 762 -3.58 7.25 26.77
CA ALA A 762 -4.12 7.42 25.43
C ALA A 762 -4.41 6.11 24.67
N GLU A 763 -3.84 4.97 25.03
CA GLU A 763 -3.85 3.79 24.13
C GLU A 763 -4.94 2.74 24.44
N SER A 764 -5.68 2.77 25.54
CA SER A 764 -6.61 1.65 25.84
C SER A 764 -7.87 1.93 26.64
N VAL A 765 -8.06 3.12 27.20
CA VAL A 765 -9.16 3.40 28.12
C VAL A 765 -10.29 4.18 27.45
N SER A 766 -11.52 3.76 27.67
CA SER A 766 -12.73 4.44 27.22
C SER A 766 -13.43 5.09 28.41
N LEU A 767 -13.63 6.42 28.37
CA LEU A 767 -14.22 7.23 29.42
C LEU A 767 -15.48 7.98 28.96
N HIS A 768 -15.86 7.84 27.68
CA HIS A 768 -16.96 8.56 27.05
C HIS A 768 -18.34 8.38 27.72
N SER A 769 -18.50 7.31 28.51
CA SER A 769 -19.75 7.04 29.23
C SER A 769 -19.94 7.88 30.50
N VAL A 770 -18.85 8.45 31.03
CA VAL A 770 -18.85 9.13 32.33
C VAL A 770 -18.19 10.50 32.34
N CYS A 771 -17.39 10.82 31.31
CA CYS A 771 -16.63 12.07 31.22
C CYS A 771 -16.83 12.70 29.85
N HIS A 772 -17.19 13.96 29.81
CA HIS A 772 -17.49 14.71 28.59
C HIS A 772 -16.72 16.03 28.50
N ASP A 773 -15.96 16.40 29.52
CA ASP A 773 -15.12 17.58 29.60
C ASP A 773 -13.64 17.19 29.76
N ALA A 774 -12.77 17.64 28.83
CA ALA A 774 -11.33 17.44 28.91
C ALA A 774 -10.60 18.78 28.90
N ILE A 775 -9.70 18.95 29.85
CA ILE A 775 -8.85 20.12 30.01
C ILE A 775 -7.46 19.78 29.49
N TYR A 776 -6.98 20.51 28.52
CA TYR A 776 -5.60 20.46 28.05
C TYR A 776 -4.79 21.54 28.75
N PHE A 777 -4.12 21.13 29.82
CA PHE A 777 -3.24 22.03 30.58
C PHE A 777 -1.91 22.23 29.86
N GLU A 778 -1.32 21.10 29.38
CA GLU A 778 -0.15 21.08 28.53
C GLU A 778 -0.41 20.18 27.31
N TYR A 779 0.12 20.55 26.19
CA TYR A 779 0.00 19.78 24.94
C TYR A 779 1.24 19.92 24.09
N SER A 780 1.57 18.83 23.39
CA SER A 780 2.76 18.71 22.52
C SER A 780 2.40 18.98 21.07
N PHE A 781 3.40 19.10 20.22
CA PHE A 781 3.23 19.19 18.74
C PHE A 781 2.72 17.90 18.10
N ASN A 782 2.65 16.79 18.85
CA ASN A 782 2.29 15.50 18.31
C ASN A 782 0.75 15.38 18.16
N LEU A 783 0.29 15.49 16.90
CA LEU A 783 -1.14 15.36 16.57
C LEU A 783 -1.71 13.99 16.99
N VAL A 784 -0.91 12.91 16.88
CA VAL A 784 -1.36 11.57 17.25
C VAL A 784 -1.79 11.51 18.72
N HIS A 785 -0.96 12.06 19.62
CA HIS A 785 -1.26 12.10 21.05
C HIS A 785 -2.50 12.94 21.37
N LEU A 786 -2.66 14.06 20.66
CA LEU A 786 -3.86 14.89 20.81
C LEU A 786 -5.12 14.11 20.39
N LEU A 787 -5.11 13.50 19.22
CA LEU A 787 -6.26 12.75 18.70
C LEU A 787 -6.58 11.54 19.55
N GLN A 788 -5.58 10.82 20.03
CA GLN A 788 -5.76 9.68 20.93
C GLN A 788 -6.35 10.12 22.27
N SER A 789 -5.93 11.27 22.83
CA SER A 789 -6.50 11.81 24.06
C SER A 789 -7.94 12.29 23.89
N LYS A 790 -8.27 12.97 22.77
CA LYS A 790 -9.64 13.34 22.41
C LYS A 790 -10.56 12.12 22.35
N ASP A 791 -10.06 11.01 21.82
CA ASP A 791 -10.79 9.75 21.67
C ASP A 791 -11.16 9.06 22.98
N ARG A 792 -10.61 9.47 24.12
CA ARG A 792 -10.98 8.89 25.42
C ARG A 792 -12.40 9.28 25.84
N ILE A 793 -12.85 10.47 25.45
CA ILE A 793 -14.17 11.00 25.78
C ILE A 793 -15.07 11.20 24.56
N HIS A 794 -14.55 11.16 23.33
CA HIS A 794 -15.29 11.31 22.09
C HIS A 794 -15.13 10.07 21.20
N ARG A 795 -16.01 9.10 21.38
CA ARG A 795 -15.87 7.76 20.81
C ARG A 795 -17.21 7.19 20.37
N LEU A 796 -17.15 6.12 19.57
CA LEU A 796 -18.30 5.31 19.21
C LEU A 796 -19.05 4.82 20.45
N GLY A 797 -20.37 4.99 20.46
CA GLY A 797 -21.24 4.68 21.59
C GLY A 797 -21.72 5.90 22.39
N LEU A 798 -21.26 7.13 22.02
CA LEU A 798 -21.86 8.35 22.55
C LEU A 798 -23.31 8.46 22.08
N PRO A 799 -24.28 8.74 22.99
CA PRO A 799 -25.64 9.08 22.61
C PRO A 799 -25.68 10.39 21.78
N GLU A 800 -26.60 10.52 20.84
CA GLU A 800 -26.76 11.70 20.00
C GLU A 800 -26.98 13.00 20.80
N THR A 801 -27.55 12.89 21.99
CA THR A 801 -27.84 14.02 22.88
C THR A 801 -26.66 14.42 23.75
N GLN A 802 -25.58 13.62 23.74
CA GLN A 802 -24.44 13.85 24.60
C GLN A 802 -23.42 14.79 23.95
N TYR A 803 -23.03 15.83 24.67
CA TYR A 803 -21.98 16.75 24.22
C TYR A 803 -20.59 16.22 24.58
N THR A 804 -19.56 16.72 23.89
CA THR A 804 -18.15 16.60 24.26
C THR A 804 -17.50 17.98 24.17
N GLN A 805 -16.78 18.39 25.20
CA GLN A 805 -16.15 19.71 25.27
C GLN A 805 -14.66 19.60 25.57
N TYR A 806 -13.86 20.31 24.80
CA TYR A 806 -12.42 20.46 25.00
C TYR A 806 -12.10 21.87 25.46
N TRP A 807 -11.25 21.99 26.49
CA TRP A 807 -10.82 23.22 27.09
C TRP A 807 -9.31 23.34 26.94
N TYR A 808 -8.81 24.37 26.29
CA TYR A 808 -7.38 24.59 26.08
C TYR A 808 -6.91 25.78 26.92
N LEU A 809 -6.00 25.54 27.86
CA LEU A 809 -5.37 26.58 28.65
C LEU A 809 -4.20 27.15 27.86
N LYS A 810 -4.09 28.46 27.84
CA LYS A 810 -3.06 29.21 27.13
C LYS A 810 -2.50 30.31 28.02
N ASN A 811 -1.15 30.34 28.18
CA ASN A 811 -0.49 31.43 28.90
C ASN A 811 -0.10 32.51 27.92
N ARG A 812 -0.27 33.76 28.29
CA ARG A 812 0.03 34.95 27.46
C ARG A 812 0.97 35.89 28.20
N TYR A 813 2.12 36.11 27.57
CA TYR A 813 3.14 37.04 28.03
C TYR A 813 2.96 38.41 27.34
N ASP A 814 3.30 39.51 28.08
CA ASP A 814 3.38 40.86 27.53
C ASP A 814 4.87 41.23 27.39
N ILE A 815 5.29 41.54 26.17
CA ILE A 815 6.67 41.85 25.83
C ILE A 815 6.69 43.21 25.13
N GLU A 816 7.04 44.28 25.85
CA GLU A 816 7.22 45.63 25.28
C GLU A 816 6.00 46.12 24.46
N GLY A 817 4.79 45.69 24.84
CA GLY A 817 3.54 46.06 24.16
C GLY A 817 3.03 45.00 23.16
N ASP A 818 3.83 43.99 22.83
CA ASP A 818 3.42 42.84 22.02
C ASP A 818 3.05 41.64 22.92
N SER A 819 2.03 40.92 22.53
CA SER A 819 1.60 39.71 23.25
C SER A 819 2.15 38.44 22.61
N TYR A 820 2.72 37.58 23.43
CA TYR A 820 3.23 36.28 22.99
C TYR A 820 2.60 35.12 23.78
N SER A 821 2.26 34.03 23.10
CA SER A 821 1.79 32.78 23.71
C SER A 821 2.31 31.58 22.93
N LEU A 822 3.15 30.78 23.58
CA LEU A 822 3.65 29.55 23.00
C LEU A 822 2.51 28.54 22.84
N ASP A 823 1.68 28.39 23.87
CA ASP A 823 0.49 27.53 23.84
C ASP A 823 -0.43 27.84 22.65
N GLN A 824 -0.66 29.17 22.36
CA GLN A 824 -1.49 29.56 21.21
C GLN A 824 -0.88 29.09 19.90
N LYS A 825 0.42 29.19 19.75
CA LYS A 825 1.11 28.75 18.53
C LYS A 825 1.07 27.21 18.36
N ILE A 826 1.32 26.49 19.45
CA ILE A 826 1.20 25.01 19.42
C ILE A 826 -0.23 24.60 19.08
N TYR A 827 -1.22 25.21 19.73
CA TYR A 827 -2.63 24.93 19.49
C TYR A 827 -3.02 25.20 18.03
N GLN A 828 -2.62 26.34 17.47
CA GLN A 828 -2.95 26.68 16.09
C GLN A 828 -2.36 25.65 15.13
N ARG A 829 -1.10 25.27 15.34
CA ARG A 829 -0.47 24.23 14.52
C ARG A 829 -1.16 22.88 14.61
N LEU A 830 -1.57 22.47 15.80
CA LEU A 830 -2.32 21.23 15.98
C LEU A 830 -3.68 21.29 15.29
N LYS A 831 -4.35 22.47 15.28
CA LYS A 831 -5.61 22.68 14.56
C LYS A 831 -5.43 22.62 13.05
N ASP A 832 -4.41 23.28 12.52
CA ASP A 832 -4.10 23.24 11.09
C ASP A 832 -3.83 21.79 10.66
N LYS A 833 -3.07 21.05 11.47
CA LYS A 833 -2.80 19.63 11.25
C LYS A 833 -4.06 18.77 11.31
N GLU A 834 -4.92 18.98 12.28
CA GLU A 834 -6.18 18.26 12.42
C GLU A 834 -7.10 18.53 11.22
N GLN A 835 -7.17 19.79 10.75
CA GLN A 835 -7.96 20.18 9.60
C GLN A 835 -7.47 19.54 8.31
N ILE A 836 -6.17 19.59 8.02
CA ILE A 836 -5.57 18.92 6.85
C ILE A 836 -5.90 17.42 6.88
N MET A 837 -5.79 16.80 8.04
CA MET A 837 -6.12 15.38 8.18
C MET A 837 -7.60 15.08 7.92
N LEU A 838 -8.51 15.95 8.40
CA LEU A 838 -9.97 15.79 8.18
C LEU A 838 -10.34 16.02 6.72
N GLU A 839 -9.82 17.06 6.08
CA GLU A 839 -10.01 17.33 4.65
C GLU A 839 -9.51 16.17 3.79
N ALA A 840 -8.36 15.62 4.13
CA ALA A 840 -7.82 14.44 3.47
C ALA A 840 -8.72 13.20 3.65
N ILE A 841 -9.44 13.06 4.77
CA ILE A 841 -10.43 12.00 4.98
C ILE A 841 -11.61 12.21 4.05
N ASP A 842 -12.17 13.40 4.00
CA ASP A 842 -13.36 13.72 3.21
C ASP A 842 -13.09 13.58 1.70
N GLN A 843 -11.91 13.99 1.24
CA GLN A 843 -11.46 13.83 -0.14
C GLN A 843 -10.98 12.42 -0.48
N GLN A 844 -10.97 11.48 0.48
CA GLN A 844 -10.35 10.15 0.36
C GLN A 844 -8.91 10.22 -0.16
N SER A 845 -8.20 11.28 0.19
CA SER A 845 -6.78 11.48 -0.07
C SER A 845 -5.97 11.27 1.22
N ILE A 846 -4.67 11.16 1.07
CA ILE A 846 -3.73 11.13 2.18
C ILE A 846 -2.84 12.34 2.00
N GLU A 847 -2.84 13.27 2.96
CA GLU A 847 -1.99 14.44 2.93
C GLU A 847 -0.98 14.44 4.07
N SER A 848 0.21 14.92 3.79
CA SER A 848 1.23 15.11 4.81
C SER A 848 0.94 16.39 5.58
N VAL A 849 1.12 16.29 6.85
CA VAL A 849 1.13 17.41 7.76
C VAL A 849 2.59 17.88 7.89
N THR A 850 2.83 19.17 8.17
CA THR A 850 4.19 19.68 8.40
C THR A 850 4.93 18.86 9.45
N THR A 851 6.22 18.62 9.24
CA THR A 851 7.05 17.90 10.20
C THR A 851 7.15 18.64 11.53
N SER A 852 7.39 17.93 12.62
CA SER A 852 7.64 18.54 13.93
C SER A 852 8.82 19.53 13.89
N GLN A 853 9.82 19.30 13.03
CA GLN A 853 10.96 20.18 12.84
C GLN A 853 10.58 21.47 12.12
N GLU A 854 9.70 21.43 11.11
CA GLU A 854 9.19 22.62 10.43
C GLU A 854 8.32 23.48 11.36
N ASP A 855 7.48 22.83 12.16
CA ASP A 855 6.66 23.52 13.15
C ASP A 855 7.54 24.21 14.21
N LEU A 856 8.57 23.51 14.69
CA LEU A 856 9.54 24.08 15.58
C LEU A 856 10.22 25.29 14.97
N ASN A 857 10.72 25.19 13.73
CA ASN A 857 11.40 26.29 13.06
C ASN A 857 10.50 27.51 12.87
N LEU A 858 9.22 27.32 12.57
CA LEU A 858 8.25 28.41 12.44
C LEU A 858 7.96 29.09 13.78
N ILE A 859 7.74 28.32 14.84
CA ILE A 859 7.47 28.86 16.17
C ILE A 859 8.72 29.56 16.74
N LEU A 860 9.90 29.00 16.47
CA LEU A 860 11.17 29.51 16.92
C LEU A 860 11.61 30.77 16.16
N GLY A 861 11.31 30.86 14.86
CA GLY A 861 11.53 32.05 14.05
C GLY A 861 10.81 33.27 14.64
N ASP A 862 9.59 33.10 15.07
CA ASP A 862 8.80 34.18 15.74
C ASP A 862 9.27 34.52 17.17
N LEU A 863 9.88 33.52 17.88
CA LEU A 863 10.41 33.72 19.23
C LEU A 863 11.69 34.58 19.26
N ILE A 864 12.54 34.39 18.24
CA ILE A 864 13.86 35.04 18.18
C ILE A 864 13.73 36.46 17.66
N GLY A 865 12.63 36.82 16.99
CA GLY A 865 12.43 38.09 16.33
C GLY A 865 13.35 38.24 15.12
N THR A 866 12.80 38.48 13.96
CA THR A 866 13.55 39.01 12.82
C THR A 866 13.81 40.47 13.07
N ASP A 867 14.78 40.79 13.92
CA ASP A 867 15.42 42.11 13.87
C ASP A 867 16.30 42.11 12.60
N ASN A 868 15.71 42.46 11.47
CA ASN A 868 16.38 42.98 10.28
C ASN A 868 15.86 44.36 10.01
#